data_84ad2c99ca7983c98fabbad36ff7efdc
#
_entry.id   84ad2c99ca7983c98fabbad36ff7efdc
#
_cell.length_a   1.000
_cell.length_b   1.000
_cell.length_c   1.000
_cell.angle_alpha   90.00
_cell.angle_beta   90.00
_cell.angle_gamma   90.00
#
_symmetry.space_group_name_H-M   'P 1'
#
loop_
_entity.id
_entity.type
_entity.pdbx_description
1 polymer ?
#
loop_
_entity_poly.entity_id
_entity_poly.type
_entity_poly.pdbx_seq_one_letter_code
_entity_poly.pdbx_strand_id
1 'polypeptide(L)'
;MNPEGSLITPVNGASKPFPEELVSELAELADDAARHDFLGKHPELVSESTVRELAELVRRYARMDPRQALAVAEFSVAVAQKLNNREALANGLLAMSNGLYVMGQNRAALEHNAQSAEIFRSLGKSTDLARALNASIQPHILLGEYEQATAAAEEARQIFRAEGNEWRLARVELNAGNILYRQDRFDEALACYERAYQYFLRHKEKDPEAVAVALHNKATCLISVNDFPRALAIYEQARAFSVQHNMPTVVGHADYNIAWLHYLRGEYGRAIDMLRAVRETCRTNEDRYHFALCHMDLSEIYLELNLAPEAAEMAQEGAKLFQQLGHGYETAKCLANLAIAHGQHGQAFRAIEIFAKARDIFLREQNRVWPSLIDLYKALLLFNEGRYFEARRLCATALEFFGNSILPGKAILCRLLMARLHAQLGDFTLATDECRTSLEMLAGMEMPVLNYQAQFLMGKLQLADGKTAEAYESYQRARAALENLRSTLHAEELKIGFMKNKLQVYEELVELCLARGNSGLQEAFLYMEQAKSRSLLDSILKPGSASATVHGQSQLVRNIAELREELNWYYHRIEIEQLRQEERSSERVSELLFNARQQEDKLLRALREASAAESHPAGLAPAALSLQEIRAKLGTDETMVEYFCVRDRILVALLTSSSLEILPLTIVPRVSNLLRLLQFQLSKLRLGPEYAQTFEKALLGATQEHLRELYNELIAPVRQRLQGRHLIFVPHDLLHHLPF
;
A
#
# COMPACT_ATOMS: atom_id res chain seq x y z
N MET A 1 9.80 3.18 7.04
CA MET A 1 11.03 3.58 6.32
C MET A 1 12.19 3.45 7.25
N ASN A 2 13.05 2.46 7.05
CA ASN A 2 14.35 2.40 7.73
C ASN A 2 15.34 3.23 6.92
N PRO A 3 16.05 4.21 7.49
CA PRO A 3 17.17 4.85 6.82
C PRO A 3 18.31 3.84 6.74
N GLU A 4 18.49 3.25 5.58
CA GLU A 4 19.65 2.40 5.28
C GLU A 4 20.89 3.28 5.17
N GLY A 5 21.67 3.34 6.18
CA GLY A 5 22.85 4.19 6.22
C GLY A 5 24.02 3.60 6.97
N SER A 6 24.57 2.47 6.53
CA SER A 6 25.99 2.21 6.77
C SER A 6 26.51 1.19 5.78
N LEU A 7 26.90 1.67 4.63
CA LEU A 7 27.54 0.92 3.58
C LEU A 7 29.03 1.17 3.57
N ILE A 8 29.82 0.14 3.69
CA ILE A 8 31.28 0.18 3.73
C ILE A 8 31.81 -0.58 2.51
N THR A 9 32.61 0.10 1.70
CA THR A 9 33.23 -0.43 0.47
C THR A 9 34.51 -1.23 0.72
N PRO A 10 34.94 -2.08 -0.24
CA PRO A 10 36.13 -2.92 -0.11
C PRO A 10 37.43 -2.12 -0.20
N VAL A 11 38.39 -2.52 0.62
CA VAL A 11 39.82 -2.12 0.48
C VAL A 11 40.46 -3.09 -0.50
N ASN A 12 40.97 -2.57 -1.60
CA ASN A 12 41.72 -3.34 -2.61
C ASN A 12 42.90 -4.10 -1.99
N GLY A 13 42.82 -5.42 -1.97
CA GLY A 13 43.89 -6.36 -1.79
C GLY A 13 43.34 -7.71 -2.23
N ALA A 14 43.80 -8.22 -3.38
CA ALA A 14 43.32 -9.47 -3.97
C ALA A 14 43.68 -10.66 -3.11
N SER A 15 42.89 -10.98 -2.09
CA SER A 15 42.83 -12.32 -1.49
C SER A 15 41.77 -13.12 -2.26
N LYS A 16 42.02 -14.43 -2.44
CA LYS A 16 41.01 -15.32 -3.03
C LYS A 16 39.72 -15.19 -2.23
N PRO A 17 38.56 -15.03 -2.88
CA PRO A 17 37.31 -14.92 -2.16
C PRO A 17 37.10 -16.15 -1.26
N PHE A 18 36.67 -15.90 -0.03
CA PHE A 18 36.30 -16.95 0.93
C PHE A 18 35.24 -17.86 0.28
N PRO A 19 35.43 -19.20 0.26
CA PRO A 19 34.51 -20.08 -0.48
C PRO A 19 33.09 -19.98 0.03
N GLU A 20 32.09 -19.81 -0.85
CA GLU A 20 30.68 -19.73 -0.47
C GLU A 20 30.18 -21.02 0.21
N GLU A 21 30.70 -22.16 -0.19
CA GLU A 21 30.44 -23.46 0.46
C GLU A 21 30.83 -23.44 1.95
N LEU A 22 31.94 -22.82 2.30
CA LEU A 22 32.37 -22.69 3.68
C LEU A 22 31.47 -21.77 4.50
N VAL A 23 30.91 -20.72 3.90
CA VAL A 23 29.96 -19.84 4.60
C VAL A 23 28.67 -20.57 4.97
N SER A 24 28.20 -21.47 4.10
CA SER A 24 27.04 -22.31 4.39
C SER A 24 27.31 -23.29 5.54
N GLU A 25 28.51 -23.89 5.57
CA GLU A 25 28.92 -24.73 6.69
C GLU A 25 29.02 -23.97 8.02
N LEU A 26 29.52 -22.71 7.98
CA LEU A 26 29.60 -21.87 9.17
C LEU A 26 28.21 -21.55 9.73
N ALA A 27 27.20 -21.42 8.88
CA ALA A 27 25.83 -21.15 9.28
C ALA A 27 25.16 -22.37 9.98
N GLU A 28 25.66 -23.57 9.78
CA GLU A 28 25.19 -24.82 10.41
C GLU A 28 25.82 -25.08 11.80
N LEU A 29 26.86 -24.33 12.19
CA LEU A 29 27.52 -24.49 13.49
C LEU A 29 26.65 -23.93 14.62
N ALA A 30 25.99 -24.81 15.35
CA ALA A 30 24.90 -24.47 16.29
C ALA A 30 25.40 -23.69 17.53
N ASP A 31 26.62 -23.89 18.00
CA ASP A 31 27.15 -23.32 19.22
C ASP A 31 28.65 -23.09 19.22
N ASP A 32 29.15 -22.46 20.26
CA ASP A 32 30.61 -22.17 20.40
C ASP A 32 31.46 -23.41 20.45
N ALA A 33 30.95 -24.53 20.98
CA ALA A 33 31.69 -25.79 21.03
C ALA A 33 31.91 -26.36 19.62
N ALA A 34 30.85 -26.31 18.78
CA ALA A 34 30.94 -26.72 17.39
C ALA A 34 31.91 -25.84 16.59
N ARG A 35 31.90 -24.50 16.83
CA ARG A 35 32.86 -23.58 16.20
C ARG A 35 34.29 -23.86 16.59
N HIS A 36 34.53 -24.17 17.88
CA HIS A 36 35.88 -24.53 18.35
C HIS A 36 36.38 -25.88 17.82
N ASP A 37 35.53 -26.89 17.71
CA ASP A 37 35.86 -28.17 17.08
C ASP A 37 36.17 -28.00 15.60
N PHE A 38 35.37 -27.23 14.87
CA PHE A 38 35.61 -26.88 13.48
C PHE A 38 36.97 -26.20 13.29
N LEU A 39 37.31 -25.21 14.12
CA LEU A 39 38.61 -24.54 14.12
C LEU A 39 39.76 -25.48 14.54
N GLY A 40 39.45 -26.57 15.24
CA GLY A 40 40.41 -27.63 15.54
C GLY A 40 40.82 -28.44 14.31
N LYS A 41 39.85 -28.64 13.40
CA LYS A 41 40.02 -29.36 12.13
C LYS A 41 40.60 -28.47 11.03
N HIS A 42 40.44 -27.13 11.15
CA HIS A 42 40.87 -26.12 10.16
C HIS A 42 41.84 -25.08 10.77
N PRO A 43 43.04 -25.49 11.20
CA PRO A 43 44.01 -24.59 11.85
C PRO A 43 44.49 -23.46 10.92
N GLU A 44 44.40 -23.64 9.60
CA GLU A 44 44.72 -22.63 8.57
C GLU A 44 43.82 -21.40 8.64
N LEU A 45 42.60 -21.54 9.20
CA LEU A 45 41.65 -20.43 9.38
C LEU A 45 41.98 -19.56 10.61
N VAL A 46 42.92 -20.00 11.48
CA VAL A 46 43.26 -19.24 12.69
C VAL A 46 44.32 -18.19 12.35
N SER A 47 43.89 -17.08 11.76
CA SER A 47 44.76 -15.97 11.36
C SER A 47 44.06 -14.61 11.46
N GLU A 48 44.82 -13.52 11.57
CA GLU A 48 44.30 -12.15 11.54
C GLU A 48 43.64 -11.81 10.19
N SER A 49 44.18 -12.36 9.09
CA SER A 49 43.58 -12.16 7.76
C SER A 49 42.18 -12.75 7.70
N THR A 50 41.98 -13.96 8.26
CA THR A 50 40.66 -14.58 8.34
C THR A 50 39.63 -13.70 9.08
N VAL A 51 40.01 -13.11 10.23
CA VAL A 51 39.14 -12.22 10.97
C VAL A 51 38.71 -11.00 10.13
N ARG A 52 39.64 -10.42 9.34
CA ARG A 52 39.37 -9.32 8.43
C ARG A 52 38.46 -9.73 7.28
N GLU A 53 38.71 -10.89 6.67
CA GLU A 53 37.88 -11.42 5.57
C GLU A 53 36.45 -11.72 6.05
N LEU A 54 36.30 -12.33 7.23
CA LEU A 54 35.01 -12.59 7.85
C LEU A 54 34.27 -11.30 8.13
N ALA A 55 34.94 -10.24 8.59
CA ALA A 55 34.31 -8.93 8.79
C ALA A 55 33.82 -8.30 7.48
N GLU A 56 34.48 -8.54 6.34
CA GLU A 56 33.97 -8.14 5.02
C GLU A 56 32.76 -8.99 4.59
N LEU A 57 32.81 -10.30 4.87
CA LEU A 57 31.67 -11.19 4.60
C LEU A 57 30.43 -10.80 5.39
N VAL A 58 30.56 -10.47 6.70
CA VAL A 58 29.47 -9.96 7.51
C VAL A 58 28.79 -8.76 6.83
N ARG A 59 29.58 -7.82 6.30
CA ARG A 59 29.06 -6.64 5.59
C ARG A 59 28.34 -7.00 4.28
N ARG A 60 28.86 -8.00 3.55
CA ARG A 60 28.21 -8.47 2.31
C ARG A 60 26.91 -9.19 2.60
N TYR A 61 26.88 -10.13 3.58
CA TYR A 61 25.68 -10.88 3.94
C TYR A 61 24.64 -10.08 4.73
N ALA A 62 25.03 -8.99 5.36
CA ALA A 62 24.13 -8.12 6.11
C ALA A 62 22.87 -7.70 5.33
N ARG A 63 22.94 -7.63 4.00
CA ARG A 63 21.83 -7.27 3.12
C ARG A 63 21.12 -8.46 2.48
N MET A 64 21.85 -9.58 2.31
CA MET A 64 21.35 -10.75 1.59
C MET A 64 20.70 -11.75 2.54
N ASP A 65 21.38 -12.04 3.63
CA ASP A 65 20.95 -13.00 4.66
C ASP A 65 21.48 -12.58 6.04
N PRO A 66 20.72 -11.85 6.85
CA PRO A 66 21.14 -11.42 8.18
C PRO A 66 21.53 -12.56 9.12
N ARG A 67 20.93 -13.76 8.95
CA ARG A 67 21.28 -14.93 9.79
C ARG A 67 22.66 -15.46 9.44
N GLN A 68 22.98 -15.54 8.15
CA GLN A 68 24.33 -15.90 7.72
C GLN A 68 25.34 -14.82 8.15
N ALA A 69 24.99 -13.54 8.07
CA ALA A 69 25.85 -12.47 8.56
C ALA A 69 26.18 -12.64 10.06
N LEU A 70 25.19 -12.97 10.89
CA LEU A 70 25.39 -13.23 12.31
C LEU A 70 26.28 -14.46 12.55
N ALA A 71 26.02 -15.59 11.87
CA ALA A 71 26.81 -16.82 12.01
C ALA A 71 28.27 -16.59 11.63
N VAL A 72 28.54 -15.86 10.54
CA VAL A 72 29.90 -15.48 10.14
C VAL A 72 30.57 -14.57 11.18
N ALA A 73 29.79 -13.65 11.80
CA ALA A 73 30.27 -12.76 12.85
C ALA A 73 30.63 -13.53 14.13
N GLU A 74 29.83 -14.49 14.54
CA GLU A 74 30.10 -15.40 15.67
C GLU A 74 31.36 -16.21 15.43
N PHE A 75 31.54 -16.76 14.22
CA PHE A 75 32.75 -17.48 13.85
C PHE A 75 33.98 -16.58 13.85
N SER A 76 33.87 -15.31 13.44
CA SER A 76 34.94 -14.31 13.50
C SER A 76 35.45 -14.10 14.93
N VAL A 77 34.53 -14.05 15.91
CA VAL A 77 34.88 -13.95 17.33
C VAL A 77 35.60 -15.21 17.81
N ALA A 78 35.11 -16.41 17.43
CA ALA A 78 35.76 -17.68 17.80
C ALA A 78 37.20 -17.80 17.23
N VAL A 79 37.41 -17.38 15.98
CA VAL A 79 38.76 -17.31 15.39
C VAL A 79 39.65 -16.36 16.18
N ALA A 80 39.19 -15.17 16.51
CA ALA A 80 39.94 -14.16 17.24
C ALA A 80 40.28 -14.59 18.67
N GLN A 81 39.40 -15.29 19.35
CA GLN A 81 39.61 -15.85 20.69
C GLN A 81 40.73 -16.95 20.63
N LYS A 82 40.65 -17.85 19.65
CA LYS A 82 41.64 -18.90 19.48
C LYS A 82 43.04 -18.37 19.13
N LEU A 83 43.06 -17.23 18.39
CA LEU A 83 44.33 -16.55 18.04
C LEU A 83 44.95 -15.85 19.27
N ASN A 84 44.21 -15.62 20.34
CA ASN A 84 44.63 -14.92 21.55
C ASN A 84 45.28 -13.55 21.28
N ASN A 85 44.76 -12.83 20.28
CA ASN A 85 45.23 -11.52 19.84
C ASN A 85 44.14 -10.47 20.13
N ARG A 86 44.49 -9.48 20.97
CA ARG A 86 43.51 -8.41 21.39
C ARG A 86 43.00 -7.57 20.23
N GLU A 87 43.85 -7.25 19.23
CA GLU A 87 43.41 -6.48 18.05
C GLU A 87 42.46 -7.30 17.18
N ALA A 88 42.78 -8.60 16.98
CA ALA A 88 41.87 -9.52 16.26
C ALA A 88 40.53 -9.66 17.01
N LEU A 89 40.54 -9.77 18.34
CA LEU A 89 39.33 -9.85 19.14
C LEU A 89 38.49 -8.59 18.98
N ALA A 90 39.07 -7.39 19.01
CA ALA A 90 38.33 -6.14 18.79
C ALA A 90 37.70 -6.11 17.40
N ASN A 91 38.38 -6.58 16.34
CA ASN A 91 37.79 -6.65 15.00
C ASN A 91 36.66 -7.70 14.92
N GLY A 92 36.82 -8.87 15.58
CA GLY A 92 35.76 -9.88 15.68
C GLY A 92 34.53 -9.37 16.41
N LEU A 93 34.70 -8.67 17.53
CA LEU A 93 33.60 -8.01 18.29
C LEU A 93 32.91 -6.92 17.48
N LEU A 94 33.65 -6.16 16.67
CA LEU A 94 33.05 -5.18 15.76
C LEU A 94 32.22 -5.87 14.65
N ALA A 95 32.72 -6.99 14.11
CA ALA A 95 31.95 -7.81 13.16
C ALA A 95 30.65 -8.35 13.82
N MET A 96 30.78 -8.85 15.07
CA MET A 96 29.65 -9.33 15.87
C MET A 96 28.59 -8.22 16.10
N SER A 97 29.03 -7.01 16.45
CA SER A 97 28.16 -5.84 16.57
C SER A 97 27.37 -5.58 15.28
N ASN A 98 28.04 -5.63 14.13
CA ASN A 98 27.39 -5.45 12.83
C ASN A 98 26.38 -6.58 12.51
N GLY A 99 26.71 -7.85 12.82
CA GLY A 99 25.81 -8.98 12.65
C GLY A 99 24.57 -8.89 13.53
N LEU A 100 24.74 -8.52 14.80
CA LEU A 100 23.62 -8.31 15.73
C LEU A 100 22.75 -7.12 15.33
N TYR A 101 23.37 -6.04 14.84
CA TYR A 101 22.62 -4.87 14.35
C TYR A 101 21.67 -5.23 13.21
N VAL A 102 22.12 -5.98 12.22
CA VAL A 102 21.24 -6.36 11.09
C VAL A 102 20.15 -7.36 11.49
N MET A 103 20.34 -8.07 12.61
CA MET A 103 19.32 -8.91 13.25
C MET A 103 18.33 -8.10 14.12
N GLY A 104 18.46 -6.77 14.20
CA GLY A 104 17.63 -5.92 15.05
C GLY A 104 17.99 -5.96 16.55
N GLN A 105 19.03 -6.71 16.95
CA GLN A 105 19.45 -6.88 18.33
C GLN A 105 20.35 -5.71 18.79
N ASN A 106 19.81 -4.49 18.70
CA ASN A 106 20.56 -3.24 18.86
C ASN A 106 21.28 -3.11 20.21
N ARG A 107 20.69 -3.59 21.32
CA ARG A 107 21.32 -3.53 22.65
C ARG A 107 22.55 -4.41 22.73
N ALA A 108 22.43 -5.65 22.30
CA ALA A 108 23.56 -6.60 22.23
C ALA A 108 24.66 -6.12 21.25
N ALA A 109 24.27 -5.52 20.13
CA ALA A 109 25.21 -4.92 19.19
C ALA A 109 26.05 -3.81 19.87
N LEU A 110 25.44 -2.93 20.67
CA LEU A 110 26.15 -1.89 21.39
C LEU A 110 27.07 -2.43 22.48
N GLU A 111 26.71 -3.51 23.17
CA GLU A 111 27.55 -4.16 24.17
C GLU A 111 28.86 -4.68 23.56
N HIS A 112 28.78 -5.40 22.43
CA HIS A 112 29.95 -5.88 21.70
C HIS A 112 30.77 -4.73 21.08
N ASN A 113 30.07 -3.69 20.58
CA ASN A 113 30.72 -2.50 20.04
C ASN A 113 31.52 -1.74 21.10
N ALA A 114 30.96 -1.55 22.31
CA ALA A 114 31.64 -0.88 23.42
C ALA A 114 32.91 -1.64 23.83
N GLN A 115 32.85 -2.98 23.92
CA GLN A 115 34.02 -3.82 24.19
C GLN A 115 35.10 -3.65 23.11
N SER A 116 34.70 -3.67 21.83
CA SER A 116 35.59 -3.44 20.70
C SER A 116 36.28 -2.08 20.78
N ALA A 117 35.49 -1.01 21.01
CA ALA A 117 35.97 0.37 21.13
C ALA A 117 36.98 0.53 22.29
N GLU A 118 36.69 -0.08 23.46
CA GLU A 118 37.57 -0.02 24.60
C GLU A 118 38.92 -0.72 24.34
N ILE A 119 38.90 -1.88 23.67
CA ILE A 119 40.14 -2.56 23.29
C ILE A 119 40.94 -1.70 22.30
N PHE A 120 40.31 -1.14 21.25
CA PHE A 120 41.02 -0.26 20.32
C PHE A 120 41.57 0.99 21.01
N ARG A 121 40.82 1.59 21.96
CA ARG A 121 41.27 2.73 22.75
C ARG A 121 42.49 2.37 23.60
N SER A 122 42.50 1.19 24.26
CA SER A 122 43.63 0.71 25.08
C SER A 122 44.86 0.38 24.23
N LEU A 123 44.71 0.00 22.97
CA LEU A 123 45.78 -0.29 22.04
C LEU A 123 46.26 0.95 21.26
N GLY A 124 45.68 2.14 21.47
CA GLY A 124 46.01 3.35 20.73
C GLY A 124 45.65 3.31 19.24
N LYS A 125 44.73 2.44 18.84
CA LYS A 125 44.27 2.26 17.44
C LYS A 125 43.18 3.25 17.09
N SER A 126 43.50 4.53 16.91
CA SER A 126 42.54 5.63 16.74
C SER A 126 41.62 5.40 15.55
N THR A 127 42.14 5.01 14.39
CA THR A 127 41.32 4.77 13.18
C THR A 127 40.28 3.66 13.42
N ASP A 128 40.64 2.57 14.10
CA ASP A 128 39.74 1.46 14.36
C ASP A 128 38.74 1.80 15.48
N LEU A 129 39.15 2.60 16.47
CA LEU A 129 38.24 3.17 17.44
C LEU A 129 37.14 4.02 16.75
N ALA A 130 37.54 4.93 15.85
CA ALA A 130 36.57 5.76 15.12
C ALA A 130 35.65 4.93 14.20
N ARG A 131 36.12 3.79 13.68
CA ARG A 131 35.25 2.82 12.96
C ARG A 131 34.22 2.19 13.88
N ALA A 132 34.61 1.76 15.07
CA ALA A 132 33.68 1.22 16.06
C ALA A 132 32.65 2.29 16.50
N LEU A 133 33.09 3.51 16.83
CA LEU A 133 32.21 4.62 17.14
C LEU A 133 31.20 4.91 16.01
N ASN A 134 31.66 4.96 14.78
CA ASN A 134 30.75 5.18 13.64
C ASN A 134 29.74 4.03 13.45
N ALA A 135 30.12 2.77 13.76
CA ALA A 135 29.22 1.64 13.69
C ALA A 135 28.16 1.63 14.81
N SER A 136 28.44 2.25 15.96
CA SER A 136 27.49 2.34 17.08
C SER A 136 26.37 3.38 16.85
N ILE A 137 26.52 4.29 15.89
CA ILE A 137 25.58 5.41 15.69
C ILE A 137 24.17 4.90 15.36
N GLN A 138 24.04 3.99 14.40
CA GLN A 138 22.71 3.49 14.00
C GLN A 138 21.98 2.70 15.10
N PRO A 139 22.63 1.75 15.82
CA PRO A 139 22.01 1.12 16.97
C PRO A 139 21.54 2.09 18.04
N HIS A 140 22.34 3.14 18.36
CA HIS A 140 21.91 4.19 19.29
C HIS A 140 20.68 4.95 18.77
N ILE A 141 20.65 5.31 17.49
CA ILE A 141 19.49 5.97 16.87
C ILE A 141 18.23 5.10 17.03
N LEU A 142 18.31 3.81 16.74
CA LEU A 142 17.17 2.89 16.81
C LEU A 142 16.66 2.68 18.24
N LEU A 143 17.53 2.82 19.23
CA LEU A 143 17.17 2.79 20.65
C LEU A 143 16.70 4.15 21.19
N GLY A 144 16.72 5.22 20.37
CA GLY A 144 16.37 6.58 20.80
C GLY A 144 17.44 7.26 21.68
N GLU A 145 18.65 6.72 21.67
CA GLU A 145 19.81 7.21 22.46
C GLU A 145 20.58 8.27 21.64
N TYR A 146 19.91 9.38 21.29
CA TYR A 146 20.46 10.37 20.36
C TYR A 146 21.67 11.13 20.89
N GLU A 147 21.78 11.31 22.21
CA GLU A 147 22.95 11.95 22.83
C GLU A 147 24.21 11.11 22.67
N GLN A 148 24.09 9.78 22.88
CA GLN A 148 25.17 8.82 22.71
C GLN A 148 25.57 8.69 21.23
N ALA A 149 24.57 8.66 20.32
CA ALA A 149 24.82 8.67 18.89
C ALA A 149 25.59 9.92 18.44
N THR A 150 25.20 11.09 18.95
CA THR A 150 25.85 12.37 18.63
C THR A 150 27.29 12.41 19.18
N ALA A 151 27.50 11.95 20.42
CA ALA A 151 28.85 11.87 21.01
C ALA A 151 29.77 10.95 20.21
N ALA A 152 29.28 9.78 19.82
CA ALA A 152 30.03 8.83 18.99
C ALA A 152 30.38 9.43 17.61
N ALA A 153 29.43 10.12 16.98
CA ALA A 153 29.66 10.77 15.69
C ALA A 153 30.71 11.88 15.80
N GLU A 154 30.67 12.68 16.88
CA GLU A 154 31.61 13.80 17.07
C GLU A 154 33.03 13.29 17.37
N GLU A 155 33.19 12.29 18.25
CA GLU A 155 34.49 11.67 18.51
C GLU A 155 35.06 11.04 17.24
N ALA A 156 34.27 10.29 16.47
CA ALA A 156 34.71 9.70 15.22
C ALA A 156 35.10 10.77 14.18
N ARG A 157 34.35 11.87 14.11
CA ARG A 157 34.62 13.01 13.22
C ARG A 157 35.96 13.66 13.54
N GLN A 158 36.25 13.90 14.82
CA GLN A 158 37.51 14.50 15.27
C GLN A 158 38.71 13.63 14.91
N ILE A 159 38.62 12.32 15.15
CA ILE A 159 39.69 11.36 14.82
C ILE A 159 39.93 11.35 13.31
N PHE A 160 38.93 11.14 12.48
CA PHE A 160 39.10 11.07 11.04
C PHE A 160 39.55 12.40 10.41
N ARG A 161 39.18 13.53 11.02
CA ARG A 161 39.66 14.85 10.60
C ARG A 161 41.16 15.01 10.93
N ALA A 162 41.60 14.60 12.14
CA ALA A 162 42.98 14.66 12.54
C ALA A 162 43.91 13.76 11.69
N GLU A 163 43.36 12.63 11.23
CA GLU A 163 44.06 11.70 10.34
C GLU A 163 44.01 12.09 8.84
N GLY A 164 43.26 13.12 8.48
CA GLY A 164 43.03 13.51 7.08
C GLY A 164 42.24 12.48 6.28
N ASN A 165 41.46 11.62 6.96
CA ASN A 165 40.68 10.57 6.31
C ASN A 165 39.32 11.07 5.88
N GLU A 166 39.32 11.87 4.82
CA GLU A 166 38.13 12.53 4.31
C GLU A 166 37.02 11.55 3.88
N TRP A 167 37.39 10.37 3.39
CA TRP A 167 36.42 9.33 2.97
C TRP A 167 35.60 8.81 4.16
N ARG A 168 36.27 8.51 5.29
CA ARG A 168 35.59 8.07 6.51
C ARG A 168 34.83 9.22 7.15
N LEU A 169 35.35 10.44 7.07
CA LEU A 169 34.68 11.64 7.51
C LEU A 169 33.34 11.84 6.79
N ALA A 170 33.31 11.68 5.46
CA ALA A 170 32.07 11.75 4.69
C ALA A 170 31.04 10.70 5.11
N ARG A 171 31.47 9.51 5.51
CA ARG A 171 30.55 8.49 6.05
C ARG A 171 30.02 8.86 7.44
N VAL A 172 30.82 9.49 8.29
CA VAL A 172 30.33 10.01 9.56
C VAL A 172 29.31 11.14 9.31
N GLU A 173 29.51 11.98 8.30
CA GLU A 173 28.53 13.01 7.89
C GLU A 173 27.18 12.39 7.47
N LEU A 174 27.19 11.27 6.73
CA LEU A 174 25.92 10.55 6.42
C LEU A 174 25.20 10.10 7.71
N ASN A 175 25.94 9.49 8.65
CA ASN A 175 25.36 9.01 9.89
C ASN A 175 24.91 10.16 10.81
N ALA A 176 25.68 11.28 10.85
CA ALA A 176 25.25 12.51 11.54
C ALA A 176 23.95 13.06 10.94
N GLY A 177 23.81 13.04 9.62
CA GLY A 177 22.56 13.37 8.94
C GLY A 177 21.40 12.48 9.40
N ASN A 178 21.64 11.17 9.60
CA ASN A 178 20.63 10.25 10.08
C ASN A 178 20.17 10.58 11.52
N ILE A 179 21.09 11.00 12.40
CA ILE A 179 20.74 11.46 13.76
C ILE A 179 19.81 12.68 13.66
N LEU A 180 20.21 13.68 12.87
CA LEU A 180 19.46 14.93 12.69
C LEU A 180 18.08 14.66 12.05
N TYR A 181 18.03 13.77 11.07
CA TYR A 181 16.79 13.32 10.44
C TYR A 181 15.82 12.70 11.47
N ARG A 182 16.32 11.89 12.38
CA ARG A 182 15.52 11.28 13.45
C ARG A 182 15.06 12.25 14.52
N GLN A 183 15.75 13.38 14.64
CA GLN A 183 15.39 14.50 15.52
C GLN A 183 14.52 15.56 14.80
N ASP A 184 14.07 15.31 13.55
CA ASP A 184 13.30 16.21 12.69
C ASP A 184 14.01 17.52 12.34
N ARG A 185 15.33 17.54 12.46
CA ARG A 185 16.19 18.65 12.06
C ARG A 185 16.54 18.49 10.56
N PHE A 186 15.51 18.51 9.71
CA PHE A 186 15.63 18.13 8.30
C PHE A 186 16.57 19.03 7.50
N ASP A 187 16.58 20.32 7.74
CA ASP A 187 17.49 21.26 7.05
C ASP A 187 18.97 20.94 7.36
N GLU A 188 19.26 20.65 8.61
CA GLU A 188 20.61 20.31 9.04
C GLU A 188 21.01 18.90 8.55
N ALA A 189 20.06 17.97 8.54
CA ALA A 189 20.27 16.64 7.95
C ALA A 189 20.57 16.73 6.44
N LEU A 190 19.80 17.52 5.68
CA LEU A 190 20.07 17.80 4.28
C LEU A 190 21.45 18.39 4.06
N ALA A 191 21.90 19.32 4.91
CA ALA A 191 23.23 19.90 4.82
C ALA A 191 24.34 18.85 5.06
N CYS A 192 24.14 17.91 5.98
CA CYS A 192 25.08 16.79 6.20
C CYS A 192 25.13 15.86 4.99
N TYR A 193 23.97 15.45 4.47
CA TYR A 193 23.90 14.60 3.27
C TYR A 193 24.48 15.28 2.04
N GLU A 194 24.30 16.61 1.89
CA GLU A 194 24.88 17.37 0.79
C GLU A 194 26.41 17.36 0.87
N ARG A 195 27.01 17.62 2.05
CA ARG A 195 28.49 17.57 2.23
C ARG A 195 29.04 16.18 1.89
N ALA A 196 28.39 15.12 2.38
CA ALA A 196 28.76 13.75 2.08
C ALA A 196 28.66 13.45 0.56
N TYR A 197 27.54 13.84 -0.05
CA TYR A 197 27.30 13.69 -1.50
C TYR A 197 28.39 14.35 -2.33
N GLN A 198 28.70 15.64 -2.02
CA GLN A 198 29.72 16.39 -2.78
C GLN A 198 31.11 15.76 -2.67
N TYR A 199 31.45 15.18 -1.51
CA TYR A 199 32.69 14.44 -1.37
C TYR A 199 32.69 13.17 -2.20
N PHE A 200 31.65 12.31 -2.06
CA PHE A 200 31.56 11.05 -2.80
C PHE A 200 31.48 11.27 -4.31
N LEU A 201 30.78 12.31 -4.77
CA LEU A 201 30.69 12.64 -6.19
C LEU A 201 32.05 12.95 -6.82
N ARG A 202 32.95 13.65 -6.10
CA ARG A 202 34.31 13.94 -6.57
C ARG A 202 35.17 12.67 -6.65
N HIS A 203 34.81 11.62 -5.90
CA HIS A 203 35.54 10.35 -5.82
C HIS A 203 34.67 9.17 -6.29
N LYS A 204 33.71 9.42 -7.16
CA LYS A 204 32.70 8.47 -7.63
C LYS A 204 33.28 7.17 -8.21
N GLU A 205 34.46 7.21 -8.80
CA GLU A 205 35.13 6.04 -9.36
C GLU A 205 35.62 5.06 -8.26
N LYS A 206 35.82 5.55 -7.03
CA LYS A 206 36.25 4.72 -5.90
C LYS A 206 35.07 4.09 -5.15
N ASP A 207 33.95 4.80 -5.08
CA ASP A 207 32.79 4.39 -4.32
C ASP A 207 31.49 4.97 -4.92
N PRO A 208 31.06 4.47 -6.08
CA PRO A 208 29.85 4.96 -6.73
C PRO A 208 28.60 4.66 -5.89
N GLU A 209 28.62 3.61 -5.09
CA GLU A 209 27.50 3.24 -4.22
C GLU A 209 27.25 4.30 -3.13
N ALA A 210 28.31 4.86 -2.53
CA ALA A 210 28.16 5.92 -1.54
C ALA A 210 27.51 7.19 -2.10
N VAL A 211 27.73 7.49 -3.39
CA VAL A 211 27.02 8.59 -4.09
C VAL A 211 25.52 8.32 -4.11
N ALA A 212 25.13 7.11 -4.51
CA ALA A 212 23.72 6.73 -4.59
C ALA A 212 23.04 6.73 -3.21
N VAL A 213 23.72 6.24 -2.17
CA VAL A 213 23.21 6.29 -0.78
C VAL A 213 23.00 7.73 -0.30
N ALA A 214 23.95 8.63 -0.57
CA ALA A 214 23.81 10.02 -0.19
C ALA A 214 22.62 10.70 -0.89
N LEU A 215 22.41 10.43 -2.19
CA LEU A 215 21.23 10.89 -2.93
C LEU A 215 19.93 10.31 -2.34
N HIS A 216 19.94 9.02 -2.01
CA HIS A 216 18.79 8.36 -1.38
C HIS A 216 18.40 9.04 -0.06
N ASN A 217 19.34 9.25 0.85
CA ASN A 217 19.08 9.90 2.13
C ASN A 217 18.56 11.34 1.96
N LYS A 218 19.11 12.09 0.99
CA LYS A 218 18.59 13.43 0.62
C LYS A 218 17.14 13.36 0.19
N ALA A 219 16.79 12.43 -0.72
CA ALA A 219 15.43 12.29 -1.22
C ALA A 219 14.45 11.87 -0.12
N THR A 220 14.85 10.93 0.75
CA THR A 220 14.06 10.52 1.93
C THR A 220 13.78 11.68 2.87
N CYS A 221 14.78 12.54 3.10
CA CYS A 221 14.62 13.74 3.91
C CYS A 221 13.61 14.72 3.30
N LEU A 222 13.65 14.92 1.97
CA LEU A 222 12.70 15.77 1.26
C LEU A 222 11.27 15.22 1.32
N ILE A 223 11.08 13.89 1.31
CA ILE A 223 9.76 13.29 1.54
C ILE A 223 9.21 13.68 2.92
N SER A 224 10.06 13.71 3.94
CA SER A 224 9.62 14.06 5.31
C SER A 224 9.15 15.50 5.45
N VAL A 225 9.67 16.41 4.62
CA VAL A 225 9.20 17.80 4.54
C VAL A 225 8.13 18.01 3.43
N ASN A 226 7.59 16.93 2.86
CA ASN A 226 6.58 16.93 1.80
C ASN A 226 7.03 17.63 0.49
N ASP A 227 8.33 17.75 0.24
CA ASP A 227 8.87 18.25 -1.03
C ASP A 227 9.01 17.09 -2.04
N PHE A 228 7.87 16.54 -2.45
CA PHE A 228 7.81 15.38 -3.35
C PHE A 228 8.41 15.64 -4.73
N PRO A 229 8.25 16.84 -5.35
CA PRO A 229 8.86 17.11 -6.65
C PRO A 229 10.39 17.02 -6.60
N ARG A 230 11.03 17.63 -5.58
CA ARG A 230 12.49 17.56 -5.42
C ARG A 230 12.96 16.18 -5.02
N ALA A 231 12.21 15.46 -4.17
CA ALA A 231 12.49 14.08 -3.81
C ALA A 231 12.51 13.18 -5.06
N LEU A 232 11.51 13.30 -5.94
CA LEU A 232 11.43 12.55 -7.19
C LEU A 232 12.64 12.84 -8.10
N ALA A 233 12.97 14.11 -8.31
CA ALA A 233 14.10 14.51 -9.16
C ALA A 233 15.43 13.93 -8.64
N ILE A 234 15.63 13.86 -7.31
CA ILE A 234 16.84 13.28 -6.72
C ILE A 234 16.84 11.75 -6.83
N TYR A 235 15.71 11.06 -6.67
CA TYR A 235 15.64 9.62 -6.91
C TYR A 235 15.90 9.27 -8.38
N GLU A 236 15.36 10.05 -9.31
CA GLU A 236 15.66 9.89 -10.75
C GLU A 236 17.13 10.13 -11.05
N GLN A 237 17.76 11.11 -10.40
CA GLN A 237 19.21 11.33 -10.47
C GLN A 237 19.99 10.14 -9.92
N ALA A 238 19.61 9.60 -8.76
CA ALA A 238 20.23 8.41 -8.16
C ALA A 238 20.11 7.20 -9.09
N ARG A 239 18.94 7.02 -9.69
CA ARG A 239 18.67 5.96 -10.68
C ARG A 239 19.56 6.07 -11.91
N ALA A 240 19.58 7.27 -12.53
CA ALA A 240 20.39 7.52 -13.73
C ALA A 240 21.89 7.31 -13.45
N PHE A 241 22.37 7.79 -12.30
CA PHE A 241 23.74 7.57 -11.86
C PHE A 241 24.04 6.07 -11.68
N SER A 242 23.13 5.32 -11.07
CA SER A 242 23.30 3.87 -10.84
C SER A 242 23.29 3.06 -12.13
N VAL A 243 22.47 3.45 -13.12
CA VAL A 243 22.50 2.87 -14.48
C VAL A 243 23.84 3.14 -15.16
N GLN A 244 24.34 4.38 -15.10
CA GLN A 244 25.62 4.77 -15.71
C GLN A 244 26.81 3.99 -15.13
N HIS A 245 26.76 3.62 -13.82
CA HIS A 245 27.83 2.89 -13.13
C HIS A 245 27.59 1.39 -13.06
N ASN A 246 26.61 0.87 -13.80
CA ASN A 246 26.27 -0.57 -13.88
C ASN A 246 25.99 -1.21 -12.51
N MET A 247 25.15 -0.57 -11.70
CA MET A 247 24.73 -1.00 -10.37
C MET A 247 23.26 -1.47 -10.38
N PRO A 248 22.90 -2.63 -10.93
CA PRO A 248 21.53 -3.05 -11.15
C PRO A 248 20.70 -3.17 -9.86
N THR A 249 21.31 -3.63 -8.77
CA THR A 249 20.65 -3.71 -7.46
C THR A 249 20.25 -2.32 -6.95
N VAL A 250 21.15 -1.33 -7.06
CA VAL A 250 20.88 0.04 -6.60
C VAL A 250 19.83 0.73 -7.50
N VAL A 251 19.79 0.40 -8.80
CA VAL A 251 18.71 0.83 -9.70
C VAL A 251 17.37 0.30 -9.20
N GLY A 252 17.30 -0.99 -8.82
CA GLY A 252 16.10 -1.60 -8.25
C GLY A 252 15.64 -0.91 -6.96
N HIS A 253 16.56 -0.52 -6.08
CA HIS A 253 16.25 0.23 -4.87
C HIS A 253 15.72 1.64 -5.19
N ALA A 254 16.30 2.32 -6.17
CA ALA A 254 15.80 3.64 -6.62
C ALA A 254 14.39 3.51 -7.21
N ASP A 255 14.15 2.53 -8.07
CA ASP A 255 12.83 2.26 -8.66
C ASP A 255 11.79 1.91 -7.58
N TYR A 256 12.16 1.14 -6.55
CA TYR A 256 11.32 0.86 -5.39
C TYR A 256 10.90 2.16 -4.65
N ASN A 257 11.86 3.05 -4.38
CA ASN A 257 11.56 4.29 -3.66
C ASN A 257 10.74 5.29 -4.51
N ILE A 258 10.97 5.33 -5.81
CA ILE A 258 10.16 6.10 -6.76
C ILE A 258 8.72 5.56 -6.76
N ALA A 259 8.54 4.25 -6.77
CA ALA A 259 7.22 3.62 -6.67
C ALA A 259 6.50 3.99 -5.36
N TRP A 260 7.23 3.96 -4.24
CA TRP A 260 6.70 4.40 -2.94
C TRP A 260 6.29 5.88 -2.94
N LEU A 261 7.07 6.75 -3.59
CA LEU A 261 6.74 8.16 -3.73
C LEU A 261 5.46 8.38 -4.56
N HIS A 262 5.28 7.62 -5.65
CA HIS A 262 4.04 7.63 -6.41
C HIS A 262 2.83 7.19 -5.56
N TYR A 263 3.01 6.19 -4.70
CA TYR A 263 1.96 5.80 -3.73
C TYR A 263 1.58 6.96 -2.79
N LEU A 264 2.57 7.63 -2.18
CA LEU A 264 2.32 8.76 -1.26
C LEU A 264 1.58 9.93 -1.93
N ARG A 265 1.80 10.12 -3.23
CA ARG A 265 1.10 11.13 -4.04
C ARG A 265 -0.30 10.68 -4.50
N GLY A 266 -0.70 9.45 -4.18
CA GLY A 266 -1.97 8.86 -4.64
C GLY A 266 -1.94 8.39 -6.10
N GLU A 267 -0.77 8.29 -6.72
CA GLU A 267 -0.57 7.78 -8.08
C GLU A 267 -0.51 6.23 -8.07
N TYR A 268 -1.58 5.60 -7.57
CA TYR A 268 -1.61 4.16 -7.25
C TYR A 268 -1.31 3.26 -8.44
N GLY A 269 -1.79 3.59 -9.65
CA GLY A 269 -1.54 2.81 -10.86
C GLY A 269 -0.04 2.70 -11.16
N ARG A 270 0.66 3.84 -11.19
CA ARG A 270 2.11 3.89 -11.38
C ARG A 270 2.87 3.14 -10.30
N ALA A 271 2.49 3.34 -9.03
CA ALA A 271 3.11 2.67 -7.90
C ALA A 271 3.01 1.15 -8.02
N ILE A 272 1.83 0.61 -8.37
CA ILE A 272 1.60 -0.83 -8.56
C ILE A 272 2.47 -1.37 -9.70
N ASP A 273 2.47 -0.71 -10.87
CA ASP A 273 3.22 -1.18 -12.03
C ASP A 273 4.72 -1.20 -11.76
N MET A 274 5.25 -0.15 -11.12
CA MET A 274 6.65 -0.08 -10.72
C MET A 274 7.00 -1.12 -9.66
N LEU A 275 6.20 -1.30 -8.60
CA LEU A 275 6.46 -2.31 -7.56
C LEU A 275 6.42 -3.73 -8.14
N ARG A 276 5.55 -4.02 -9.09
CA ARG A 276 5.51 -5.31 -9.79
C ARG A 276 6.77 -5.54 -10.61
N ALA A 277 7.26 -4.53 -11.33
CA ALA A 277 8.49 -4.60 -12.11
C ALA A 277 9.72 -4.79 -11.19
N VAL A 278 9.81 -4.01 -10.11
CA VAL A 278 10.87 -4.13 -9.09
C VAL A 278 10.85 -5.52 -8.46
N ARG A 279 9.68 -6.02 -8.09
CA ARG A 279 9.52 -7.36 -7.50
C ARG A 279 10.09 -8.45 -8.42
N GLU A 280 9.83 -8.37 -9.71
CA GLU A 280 10.37 -9.32 -10.69
C GLU A 280 11.89 -9.22 -10.82
N THR A 281 12.43 -8.00 -10.81
CA THR A 281 13.88 -7.75 -10.80
C THR A 281 14.53 -8.30 -9.52
N CYS A 282 13.92 -8.08 -8.36
CA CYS A 282 14.42 -8.61 -7.08
C CYS A 282 14.41 -10.15 -7.07
N ARG A 283 13.38 -10.78 -7.66
CA ARG A 283 13.30 -12.23 -7.81
C ARG A 283 14.46 -12.77 -8.65
N THR A 284 14.79 -12.10 -9.75
CA THR A 284 15.88 -12.49 -10.66
C THR A 284 17.25 -12.30 -10.03
N ASN A 285 17.43 -11.23 -9.23
CA ASN A 285 18.69 -10.88 -8.58
C ASN A 285 18.86 -11.52 -7.19
N GLU A 286 17.93 -12.38 -6.76
CA GLU A 286 17.91 -13.02 -5.44
C GLU A 286 17.87 -12.02 -4.26
N ASP A 287 17.41 -10.79 -4.48
CA ASP A 287 17.20 -9.78 -3.44
C ASP A 287 15.90 -10.08 -2.67
N ARG A 288 16.01 -10.99 -1.71
CA ARG A 288 14.88 -11.48 -0.92
C ARG A 288 14.23 -10.40 -0.08
N TYR A 289 15.01 -9.44 0.41
CA TYR A 289 14.49 -8.39 1.28
C TYR A 289 13.58 -7.43 0.51
N HIS A 290 14.04 -6.83 -0.60
CA HIS A 290 13.22 -5.94 -1.41
C HIS A 290 12.08 -6.68 -2.13
N PHE A 291 12.27 -7.97 -2.44
CA PHE A 291 11.16 -8.82 -2.92
C PHE A 291 10.02 -8.88 -1.90
N ALA A 292 10.34 -9.09 -0.61
CA ALA A 292 9.36 -9.10 0.47
C ALA A 292 8.75 -7.71 0.73
N LEU A 293 9.56 -6.62 0.63
CA LEU A 293 9.07 -5.24 0.72
C LEU A 293 8.02 -4.93 -0.34
N CYS A 294 8.24 -5.34 -1.59
CA CYS A 294 7.24 -5.16 -2.65
C CYS A 294 5.89 -5.84 -2.33
N HIS A 295 5.91 -7.01 -1.69
CA HIS A 295 4.67 -7.66 -1.24
C HIS A 295 3.98 -6.87 -0.14
N MET A 296 4.73 -6.37 0.84
CA MET A 296 4.21 -5.56 1.93
C MET A 296 3.54 -4.28 1.40
N ASP A 297 4.22 -3.55 0.52
CA ASP A 297 3.72 -2.26 0.02
C ASP A 297 2.57 -2.44 -0.98
N LEU A 298 2.60 -3.47 -1.83
CA LEU A 298 1.45 -3.83 -2.65
C LEU A 298 0.23 -4.16 -1.79
N SER A 299 0.41 -4.84 -0.64
CA SER A 299 -0.70 -5.09 0.28
C SER A 299 -1.30 -3.80 0.82
N GLU A 300 -0.48 -2.80 1.17
CA GLU A 300 -0.92 -1.49 1.66
C GLU A 300 -1.70 -0.72 0.58
N ILE A 301 -1.20 -0.71 -0.66
CA ILE A 301 -1.89 -0.08 -1.78
C ILE A 301 -3.24 -0.76 -2.06
N TYR A 302 -3.30 -2.10 -2.03
CA TYR A 302 -4.55 -2.83 -2.26
C TYR A 302 -5.59 -2.59 -1.15
N LEU A 303 -5.15 -2.36 0.11
CA LEU A 303 -6.06 -1.93 1.18
C LEU A 303 -6.70 -0.57 0.88
N GLU A 304 -5.93 0.40 0.41
CA GLU A 304 -6.45 1.73 0.00
C GLU A 304 -7.43 1.63 -1.18
N LEU A 305 -7.23 0.63 -2.05
CA LEU A 305 -8.09 0.36 -3.19
C LEU A 305 -9.30 -0.55 -2.86
N ASN A 306 -9.52 -0.91 -1.60
CA ASN A 306 -10.56 -1.85 -1.13
C ASN A 306 -10.50 -3.25 -1.78
N LEU A 307 -9.32 -3.69 -2.19
CA LEU A 307 -9.04 -5.01 -2.73
C LEU A 307 -8.55 -5.92 -1.59
N ALA A 308 -9.44 -6.18 -0.63
CA ALA A 308 -9.09 -6.89 0.60
C ALA A 308 -8.55 -8.33 0.38
N PRO A 309 -9.08 -9.15 -0.55
CA PRO A 309 -8.51 -10.47 -0.84
C PRO A 309 -7.06 -10.39 -1.33
N GLU A 310 -6.78 -9.51 -2.30
CA GLU A 310 -5.45 -9.30 -2.88
C GLU A 310 -4.48 -8.75 -1.84
N ALA A 311 -4.95 -7.81 -1.02
CA ALA A 311 -4.18 -7.27 0.09
C ALA A 311 -3.80 -8.35 1.11
N ALA A 312 -4.73 -9.26 1.44
CA ALA A 312 -4.49 -10.35 2.36
C ALA A 312 -3.44 -11.34 1.82
N GLU A 313 -3.53 -11.69 0.52
CA GLU A 313 -2.57 -12.57 -0.15
C GLU A 313 -1.15 -11.97 -0.10
N MET A 314 -1.00 -10.72 -0.53
CA MET A 314 0.30 -10.03 -0.51
C MET A 314 0.85 -9.89 0.92
N ALA A 315 0.02 -9.53 1.88
CA ALA A 315 0.42 -9.40 3.29
C ALA A 315 0.87 -10.74 3.89
N GLN A 316 0.19 -11.83 3.56
CA GLN A 316 0.51 -13.17 4.06
C GLN A 316 1.85 -13.67 3.49
N GLU A 317 2.09 -13.51 2.18
CA GLU A 317 3.36 -13.87 1.56
C GLU A 317 4.51 -12.98 2.07
N GLY A 318 4.30 -11.67 2.19
CA GLY A 318 5.28 -10.77 2.79
C GLY A 318 5.65 -11.16 4.23
N ALA A 319 4.65 -11.47 5.08
CA ALA A 319 4.89 -11.90 6.46
C ALA A 319 5.73 -13.19 6.53
N LYS A 320 5.44 -14.17 5.67
CA LYS A 320 6.17 -15.43 5.58
C LYS A 320 7.63 -15.21 5.17
N LEU A 321 7.86 -14.38 4.15
CA LEU A 321 9.20 -14.06 3.66
C LEU A 321 10.02 -13.34 4.73
N PHE A 322 9.48 -12.31 5.39
CA PHE A 322 10.18 -11.59 6.46
C PHE A 322 10.43 -12.46 7.69
N GLN A 323 9.50 -13.38 8.02
CA GLN A 323 9.73 -14.33 9.10
C GLN A 323 10.90 -15.27 8.79
N GLN A 324 11.05 -15.73 7.55
CA GLN A 324 12.19 -16.54 7.10
C GLN A 324 13.51 -15.77 7.18
N LEU A 325 13.48 -14.47 6.86
CA LEU A 325 14.63 -13.57 6.93
C LEU A 325 14.97 -13.12 8.36
N GLY A 326 14.07 -13.38 9.35
CA GLY A 326 14.27 -12.95 10.74
C GLY A 326 13.96 -11.48 11.01
N HIS A 327 13.24 -10.80 10.09
CA HIS A 327 12.84 -9.40 10.23
C HIS A 327 11.51 -9.27 10.96
N GLY A 328 11.54 -9.10 12.28
CA GLY A 328 10.36 -9.03 13.15
C GLY A 328 9.48 -7.82 12.85
N TYR A 329 10.08 -6.65 12.68
CA TYR A 329 9.37 -5.39 12.42
C TYR A 329 8.52 -5.46 11.14
N GLU A 330 9.11 -5.87 10.03
CA GLU A 330 8.42 -5.99 8.74
C GLU A 330 7.37 -7.11 8.76
N THR A 331 7.66 -8.23 9.45
CA THR A 331 6.68 -9.30 9.70
C THR A 331 5.43 -8.73 10.39
N ALA A 332 5.63 -7.93 11.44
CA ALA A 332 4.52 -7.34 12.18
C ALA A 332 3.74 -6.32 11.35
N LYS A 333 4.38 -5.54 10.47
CA LYS A 333 3.72 -4.66 9.49
C LYS A 333 2.82 -5.45 8.53
N CYS A 334 3.35 -6.52 7.94
CA CYS A 334 2.55 -7.39 7.08
C CYS A 334 1.36 -8.01 7.82
N LEU A 335 1.54 -8.44 9.07
CA LEU A 335 0.44 -8.93 9.91
C LEU A 335 -0.60 -7.84 10.20
N ALA A 336 -0.19 -6.58 10.41
CA ALA A 336 -1.11 -5.47 10.56
C ALA A 336 -1.94 -5.24 9.29
N ASN A 337 -1.32 -5.26 8.11
CA ASN A 337 -2.01 -5.16 6.82
C ASN A 337 -2.98 -6.33 6.62
N LEU A 338 -2.55 -7.56 6.95
CA LEU A 338 -3.42 -8.75 6.91
C LEU A 338 -4.64 -8.62 7.83
N ALA A 339 -4.46 -8.08 9.03
CA ALA A 339 -5.55 -7.82 9.95
C ALA A 339 -6.54 -6.78 9.40
N ILE A 340 -6.05 -5.69 8.80
CA ILE A 340 -6.89 -4.68 8.15
C ILE A 340 -7.70 -5.32 7.02
N ALA A 341 -7.05 -6.14 6.17
CA ALA A 341 -7.72 -6.85 5.08
C ALA A 341 -8.86 -7.75 5.57
N HIS A 342 -8.62 -8.54 6.64
CA HIS A 342 -9.67 -9.35 7.26
C HIS A 342 -10.81 -8.49 7.84
N GLY A 343 -10.48 -7.33 8.44
CA GLY A 343 -11.47 -6.37 8.92
C GLY A 343 -12.35 -5.81 7.80
N GLN A 344 -11.75 -5.41 6.68
CA GLN A 344 -12.47 -4.94 5.48
C GLN A 344 -13.38 -6.03 4.87
N HIS A 345 -13.00 -7.30 5.04
CA HIS A 345 -13.79 -8.45 4.58
C HIS A 345 -14.84 -8.93 5.60
N GLY A 346 -15.10 -8.17 6.67
CA GLY A 346 -16.09 -8.48 7.70
C GLY A 346 -15.67 -9.56 8.71
N GLN A 347 -14.39 -9.93 8.76
CA GLN A 347 -13.85 -10.94 9.66
C GLN A 347 -13.21 -10.30 10.91
N ALA A 348 -13.99 -9.49 11.63
CA ALA A 348 -13.51 -8.64 12.72
C ALA A 348 -12.78 -9.42 13.82
N PHE A 349 -13.27 -10.59 14.21
CA PHE A 349 -12.65 -11.42 15.24
C PHE A 349 -11.22 -11.85 14.83
N ARG A 350 -11.09 -12.37 13.62
CA ARG A 350 -9.78 -12.77 13.05
C ARG A 350 -8.81 -11.61 12.96
N ALA A 351 -9.31 -10.43 12.56
CA ALA A 351 -8.51 -9.21 12.52
C ALA A 351 -7.94 -8.85 13.91
N ILE A 352 -8.75 -8.91 14.95
CA ILE A 352 -8.33 -8.62 16.33
C ILE A 352 -7.23 -9.58 16.81
N GLU A 353 -7.35 -10.87 16.51
CA GLU A 353 -6.31 -11.87 16.85
C GLU A 353 -4.98 -11.57 16.15
N ILE A 354 -5.02 -11.22 14.85
CA ILE A 354 -3.81 -10.92 14.08
C ILE A 354 -3.19 -9.62 14.56
N PHE A 355 -3.99 -8.59 14.87
CA PHE A 355 -3.50 -7.35 15.49
C PHE A 355 -2.79 -7.61 16.82
N ALA A 356 -3.29 -8.53 17.65
CA ALA A 356 -2.62 -8.88 18.91
C ALA A 356 -1.23 -9.47 18.64
N LYS A 357 -1.12 -10.41 17.68
CA LYS A 357 0.18 -10.99 17.28
C LYS A 357 1.15 -9.94 16.77
N ALA A 358 0.70 -9.03 15.89
CA ALA A 358 1.53 -7.94 15.38
C ALA A 358 2.01 -7.02 16.51
N ARG A 359 1.11 -6.65 17.43
CA ARG A 359 1.42 -5.80 18.59
C ARG A 359 2.47 -6.42 19.49
N ASP A 360 2.38 -7.72 19.77
CA ASP A 360 3.36 -8.45 20.61
C ASP A 360 4.76 -8.45 19.98
N ILE A 361 4.86 -8.56 18.64
CA ILE A 361 6.14 -8.47 17.95
C ILE A 361 6.68 -7.05 18.07
N PHE A 362 5.90 -6.01 17.80
CA PHE A 362 6.35 -4.62 17.93
C PHE A 362 6.79 -4.25 19.35
N LEU A 363 6.13 -4.79 20.38
CA LEU A 363 6.55 -4.58 21.77
C LEU A 363 7.90 -5.24 22.07
N ARG A 364 8.14 -6.44 21.55
CA ARG A 364 9.45 -7.12 21.67
C ARG A 364 10.57 -6.37 20.96
N GLU A 365 10.24 -5.75 19.81
CA GLU A 365 11.14 -4.88 19.05
C GLU A 365 11.29 -3.48 19.67
N GLN A 366 10.73 -3.23 20.86
CA GLN A 366 10.72 -1.94 21.56
C GLN A 366 10.21 -0.77 20.70
N ASN A 367 9.36 -1.06 19.73
CA ASN A 367 8.76 -0.04 18.89
C ASN A 367 7.68 0.73 19.66
N ARG A 368 7.75 2.07 19.64
CA ARG A 368 6.81 2.93 20.37
C ARG A 368 5.61 3.38 19.52
N VAL A 369 5.77 3.44 18.21
CA VAL A 369 4.76 3.98 17.28
C VAL A 369 3.70 2.95 16.94
N TRP A 370 4.12 1.76 16.56
CA TRP A 370 3.23 0.73 16.02
C TRP A 370 2.18 0.21 17.01
N PRO A 371 2.46 0.04 18.32
CA PRO A 371 1.39 -0.33 19.26
C PRO A 371 0.22 0.66 19.25
N SER A 372 0.52 1.97 19.23
CA SER A 372 -0.51 3.02 19.14
C SER A 372 -1.21 3.03 17.78
N LEU A 373 -0.49 2.72 16.70
CA LEU A 373 -1.08 2.60 15.36
C LEU A 373 -2.02 1.39 15.25
N ILE A 374 -1.67 0.26 15.85
CA ILE A 374 -2.56 -0.90 15.94
C ILE A 374 -3.81 -0.55 16.76
N ASP A 375 -3.68 0.18 17.86
CA ASP A 375 -4.83 0.62 18.66
C ASP A 375 -5.75 1.52 17.82
N LEU A 376 -5.21 2.39 16.96
CA LEU A 376 -6.00 3.18 16.00
C LEU A 376 -6.72 2.28 14.97
N TYR A 377 -6.05 1.30 14.38
CA TYR A 377 -6.70 0.38 13.41
C TYR A 377 -7.77 -0.48 14.07
N LYS A 378 -7.53 -0.93 15.31
CA LYS A 378 -8.57 -1.61 16.12
C LYS A 378 -9.75 -0.69 16.43
N ALA A 379 -9.50 0.59 16.73
CA ALA A 379 -10.56 1.57 16.94
C ALA A 379 -11.41 1.76 15.68
N LEU A 380 -10.80 1.83 14.48
CA LEU A 380 -11.51 1.87 13.20
C LEU A 380 -12.37 0.62 12.98
N LEU A 381 -11.83 -0.56 13.28
CA LEU A 381 -12.57 -1.83 13.18
C LEU A 381 -13.78 -1.83 14.12
N LEU A 382 -13.58 -1.48 15.39
CA LEU A 382 -14.64 -1.41 16.39
C LEU A 382 -15.70 -0.35 16.07
N PHE A 383 -15.30 0.76 15.47
CA PHE A 383 -16.25 1.76 14.94
C PHE A 383 -17.17 1.16 13.89
N ASN A 384 -16.63 0.39 12.94
CA ASN A 384 -17.42 -0.26 11.89
C ASN A 384 -18.35 -1.36 12.44
N GLU A 385 -17.96 -2.00 13.56
CA GLU A 385 -18.80 -2.96 14.30
C GLU A 385 -19.85 -2.30 15.23
N GLY A 386 -19.95 -0.97 15.24
CA GLY A 386 -20.88 -0.24 16.12
C GLY A 386 -20.46 -0.16 17.60
N ARG A 387 -19.26 -0.61 17.94
CA ARG A 387 -18.71 -0.60 19.32
C ARG A 387 -18.05 0.75 19.64
N TYR A 388 -18.85 1.82 19.61
CA TYR A 388 -18.37 3.21 19.64
C TYR A 388 -17.62 3.59 20.91
N PHE A 389 -18.04 3.12 22.10
CA PHE A 389 -17.37 3.45 23.36
C PHE A 389 -15.96 2.86 23.46
N GLU A 390 -15.79 1.62 23.00
CA GLU A 390 -14.49 0.97 22.98
C GLU A 390 -13.57 1.60 21.93
N ALA A 391 -14.12 1.88 20.75
CA ALA A 391 -13.42 2.58 19.67
C ALA A 391 -12.92 3.95 20.16
N ARG A 392 -13.76 4.73 20.86
CA ARG A 392 -13.40 6.03 21.39
C ARG A 392 -12.23 5.94 22.40
N ARG A 393 -12.26 4.96 23.30
CA ARG A 393 -11.18 4.77 24.28
C ARG A 393 -9.84 4.49 23.59
N LEU A 394 -9.79 3.57 22.64
CA LEU A 394 -8.56 3.25 21.91
C LEU A 394 -8.09 4.42 21.05
N CYS A 395 -9.02 5.09 20.37
CA CYS A 395 -8.70 6.25 19.55
C CYS A 395 -8.15 7.41 20.38
N ALA A 396 -8.69 7.67 21.58
CA ALA A 396 -8.18 8.72 22.49
C ALA A 396 -6.74 8.42 22.93
N THR A 397 -6.44 7.17 23.30
CA THR A 397 -5.06 6.77 23.66
C THR A 397 -4.11 6.95 22.47
N ALA A 398 -4.54 6.56 21.26
CA ALA A 398 -3.74 6.75 20.05
C ALA A 398 -3.55 8.25 19.73
N LEU A 399 -4.59 9.07 19.90
CA LEU A 399 -4.51 10.51 19.66
C LEU A 399 -3.57 11.22 20.65
N GLU A 400 -3.58 10.82 21.92
CA GLU A 400 -2.63 11.35 22.93
C GLU A 400 -1.18 11.09 22.50
N PHE A 401 -0.88 9.89 21.99
CA PHE A 401 0.44 9.55 21.48
C PHE A 401 0.78 10.34 20.20
N PHE A 402 -0.10 10.29 19.18
CA PHE A 402 0.18 10.89 17.87
C PHE A 402 0.10 12.43 17.89
N GLY A 403 -0.70 13.02 18.78
CA GLY A 403 -0.79 14.48 18.94
C GLY A 403 0.51 15.12 19.43
N ASN A 404 1.33 14.34 20.13
CA ASN A 404 2.66 14.74 20.62
C ASN A 404 3.81 14.17 19.76
N SER A 405 3.49 13.57 18.62
CA SER A 405 4.47 12.94 17.72
C SER A 405 4.69 13.77 16.47
N ILE A 406 5.77 13.45 15.77
CA ILE A 406 6.15 14.02 14.46
C ILE A 406 5.37 13.40 13.28
N LEU A 407 4.29 12.69 13.54
CA LEU A 407 3.50 11.97 12.54
C LEU A 407 2.12 12.64 12.35
N PRO A 408 2.06 13.85 11.77
CA PRO A 408 0.84 14.64 11.70
C PRO A 408 -0.28 13.92 10.97
N GLY A 409 0.03 13.13 9.93
CA GLY A 409 -0.97 12.33 9.21
C GLY A 409 -1.68 11.30 10.10
N LYS A 410 -0.98 10.70 11.07
CA LYS A 410 -1.60 9.76 12.03
C LYS A 410 -2.44 10.50 13.08
N ALA A 411 -2.00 11.67 13.53
CA ALA A 411 -2.80 12.53 14.40
C ALA A 411 -4.10 12.97 13.71
N ILE A 412 -4.02 13.39 12.44
CA ILE A 412 -5.20 13.75 11.64
C ILE A 412 -6.17 12.56 11.52
N LEU A 413 -5.66 11.35 11.23
CA LEU A 413 -6.49 10.15 11.13
C LEU A 413 -7.21 9.84 12.45
N CYS A 414 -6.53 9.98 13.60
CA CYS A 414 -7.13 9.85 14.92
C CYS A 414 -8.23 10.90 15.14
N ARG A 415 -7.98 12.17 14.81
CA ARG A 415 -8.96 13.25 14.95
C ARG A 415 -10.19 13.04 14.08
N LEU A 416 -10.01 12.61 12.84
CA LEU A 416 -11.13 12.28 11.96
C LEU A 416 -11.97 11.12 12.48
N LEU A 417 -11.34 10.09 13.07
CA LEU A 417 -12.07 9.01 13.74
C LEU A 417 -12.78 9.51 15.00
N MET A 418 -12.14 10.37 15.82
CA MET A 418 -12.79 11.00 16.99
C MET A 418 -13.99 11.85 16.56
N ALA A 419 -13.86 12.64 15.49
CA ALA A 419 -14.98 13.41 14.95
C ALA A 419 -16.16 12.52 14.54
N ARG A 420 -15.88 11.40 13.86
CA ARG A 420 -16.92 10.41 13.51
C ARG A 420 -17.56 9.79 14.75
N LEU A 421 -16.78 9.46 15.77
CA LEU A 421 -17.26 8.89 17.03
C LEU A 421 -18.13 9.90 17.80
N HIS A 422 -17.70 11.16 17.89
CA HIS A 422 -18.50 12.23 18.50
C HIS A 422 -19.83 12.43 17.78
N ALA A 423 -19.82 12.45 16.43
CA ALA A 423 -21.04 12.57 15.65
C ALA A 423 -22.01 11.40 15.89
N GLN A 424 -21.51 10.14 15.97
CA GLN A 424 -22.34 8.96 16.27
C GLN A 424 -22.90 8.97 17.69
N LEU A 425 -22.21 9.60 18.64
CA LEU A 425 -22.65 9.74 20.02
C LEU A 425 -23.52 11.00 20.26
N GLY A 426 -23.75 11.82 19.22
CA GLY A 426 -24.58 13.02 19.29
C GLY A 426 -23.85 14.32 19.65
N ASP A 427 -22.52 14.28 19.84
CA ASP A 427 -21.70 15.42 20.23
C ASP A 427 -21.21 16.20 18.99
N PHE A 428 -22.13 16.81 18.23
CA PHE A 428 -21.84 17.47 16.95
C PHE A 428 -20.83 18.61 17.05
N THR A 429 -20.84 19.35 18.17
CA THR A 429 -19.89 20.46 18.40
C THR A 429 -18.47 19.94 18.45
N LEU A 430 -18.20 18.92 19.28
CA LEU A 430 -16.87 18.30 19.37
C LEU A 430 -16.45 17.66 18.04
N ALA A 431 -17.42 17.02 17.35
CA ALA A 431 -17.17 16.44 16.03
C ALA A 431 -16.70 17.50 15.02
N THR A 432 -17.34 18.67 15.01
CA THR A 432 -16.99 19.77 14.11
C THR A 432 -15.64 20.37 14.46
N ASP A 433 -15.31 20.53 15.73
CA ASP A 433 -14.02 21.07 16.18
C ASP A 433 -12.85 20.14 15.81
N GLU A 434 -13.00 18.83 16.03
CA GLU A 434 -11.98 17.84 15.63
C GLU A 434 -11.78 17.80 14.11
N CYS A 435 -12.88 17.90 13.34
CA CYS A 435 -12.84 17.93 11.89
C CYS A 435 -12.18 19.23 11.36
N ARG A 436 -12.51 20.39 11.96
CA ARG A 436 -11.91 21.68 11.61
C ARG A 436 -10.41 21.67 11.86
N THR A 437 -9.98 21.23 13.05
CA THR A 437 -8.56 21.08 13.40
C THR A 437 -7.84 20.18 12.40
N SER A 438 -8.48 19.09 11.96
CA SER A 438 -7.92 18.20 10.94
C SER A 438 -7.70 18.91 9.60
N LEU A 439 -8.66 19.74 9.15
CA LEU A 439 -8.54 20.54 7.94
C LEU A 439 -7.46 21.62 8.03
N GLU A 440 -7.33 22.27 9.19
CA GLU A 440 -6.26 23.24 9.46
C GLU A 440 -4.88 22.58 9.40
N MET A 441 -4.74 21.39 10.00
CA MET A 441 -3.49 20.62 9.94
C MET A 441 -3.16 20.14 8.50
N LEU A 442 -4.17 19.85 7.68
CA LEU A 442 -4.00 19.44 6.28
C LEU A 442 -3.60 20.62 5.36
N ALA A 443 -3.80 21.85 5.80
CA ALA A 443 -3.43 23.03 5.01
C ALA A 443 -1.93 23.03 4.71
N GLY A 444 -1.56 22.93 3.44
CA GLY A 444 -0.16 22.87 3.01
C GLY A 444 0.46 21.46 2.97
N MET A 445 -0.30 20.41 3.27
CA MET A 445 0.15 19.02 3.14
C MET A 445 -0.44 18.34 1.89
N GLU A 446 0.38 17.63 1.13
CA GLU A 446 -0.09 16.79 0.02
C GLU A 446 -0.60 15.43 0.52
N MET A 447 -1.76 15.42 1.20
CA MET A 447 -2.43 14.22 1.70
C MET A 447 -3.85 14.09 1.12
N PRO A 448 -3.99 13.76 -0.17
CA PRO A 448 -5.27 13.84 -0.87
C PRO A 448 -6.35 12.92 -0.29
N VAL A 449 -5.98 11.75 0.23
CA VAL A 449 -6.93 10.79 0.86
C VAL A 449 -7.51 11.37 2.15
N LEU A 450 -6.66 11.90 3.03
CA LEU A 450 -7.12 12.51 4.28
C LEU A 450 -7.92 13.78 4.03
N ASN A 451 -7.52 14.56 3.03
CA ASN A 451 -8.27 15.77 2.63
C ASN A 451 -9.68 15.40 2.12
N TYR A 452 -9.81 14.37 1.28
CA TYR A 452 -11.10 13.83 0.87
C TYR A 452 -11.96 13.44 2.09
N GLN A 453 -11.39 12.65 3.02
CA GLN A 453 -12.12 12.18 4.20
C GLN A 453 -12.57 13.32 5.11
N ALA A 454 -11.69 14.31 5.34
CA ALA A 454 -11.98 15.47 6.17
C ALA A 454 -13.08 16.36 5.55
N GLN A 455 -12.98 16.67 4.25
CA GLN A 455 -13.97 17.48 3.54
C GLN A 455 -15.35 16.77 3.49
N PHE A 456 -15.36 15.46 3.26
CA PHE A 456 -16.59 14.68 3.25
C PHE A 456 -17.27 14.66 4.64
N LEU A 457 -16.48 14.45 5.70
CA LEU A 457 -17.00 14.50 7.07
C LEU A 457 -17.50 15.89 7.44
N MET A 458 -16.75 16.95 7.09
CA MET A 458 -17.18 18.34 7.33
C MET A 458 -18.52 18.62 6.65
N GLY A 459 -18.71 18.19 5.40
CA GLY A 459 -19.98 18.33 4.70
C GLY A 459 -21.14 17.65 5.44
N LYS A 460 -20.93 16.45 5.99
CA LYS A 460 -21.95 15.76 6.81
C LYS A 460 -22.30 16.53 8.09
N LEU A 461 -21.30 17.07 8.77
CA LEU A 461 -21.49 17.84 10.02
C LEU A 461 -22.20 19.15 9.73
N GLN A 462 -21.84 19.87 8.66
CA GLN A 462 -22.50 21.10 8.23
C GLN A 462 -23.97 20.86 7.81
N LEU A 463 -24.24 19.76 7.14
CA LEU A 463 -25.60 19.39 6.77
C LEU A 463 -26.44 19.08 8.01
N ALA A 464 -25.88 18.38 9.00
CA ALA A 464 -26.55 18.12 10.28
C ALA A 464 -26.85 19.41 11.07
N ASP A 465 -26.02 20.46 10.91
CA ASP A 465 -26.19 21.79 11.49
C ASP A 465 -27.10 22.71 10.64
N GLY A 466 -27.70 22.20 9.55
CA GLY A 466 -28.58 22.97 8.65
C GLY A 466 -27.84 23.92 7.70
N LYS A 467 -26.50 23.90 7.65
CA LYS A 467 -25.66 24.75 6.79
C LYS A 467 -25.51 24.16 5.39
N THR A 468 -26.60 24.12 4.64
CA THR A 468 -26.71 23.40 3.36
C THR A 468 -25.73 23.92 2.30
N ALA A 469 -25.49 25.24 2.21
CA ALA A 469 -24.59 25.83 1.24
C ALA A 469 -23.13 25.47 1.53
N GLU A 470 -22.71 25.56 2.80
CA GLU A 470 -21.36 25.18 3.23
C GLU A 470 -21.13 23.68 3.04
N ALA A 471 -22.12 22.84 3.36
CA ALA A 471 -22.07 21.40 3.15
C ALA A 471 -21.86 21.06 1.67
N TYR A 472 -22.58 21.73 0.78
CA TYR A 472 -22.42 21.55 -0.66
C TYR A 472 -20.98 21.86 -1.13
N GLU A 473 -20.39 22.98 -0.67
CA GLU A 473 -19.00 23.32 -0.98
C GLU A 473 -17.99 22.28 -0.47
N SER A 474 -18.20 21.77 0.75
CA SER A 474 -17.34 20.75 1.35
C SER A 474 -17.42 19.44 0.57
N TYR A 475 -18.61 19.02 0.15
CA TYR A 475 -18.78 17.85 -0.71
C TYR A 475 -18.16 18.03 -2.10
N GLN A 476 -18.23 19.25 -2.67
CA GLN A 476 -17.55 19.55 -3.95
C GLN A 476 -16.02 19.41 -3.84
N ARG A 477 -15.44 19.91 -2.73
CA ARG A 477 -13.99 19.74 -2.48
C ARG A 477 -13.64 18.26 -2.29
N ALA A 478 -14.46 17.51 -1.55
CA ALA A 478 -14.30 16.08 -1.37
C ALA A 478 -14.36 15.34 -2.72
N ARG A 479 -15.35 15.64 -3.57
CA ARG A 479 -15.47 15.08 -4.91
C ARG A 479 -14.27 15.38 -5.80
N ALA A 480 -13.81 16.64 -5.79
CA ALA A 480 -12.65 17.04 -6.59
C ALA A 480 -11.38 16.26 -6.18
N ALA A 481 -11.13 16.10 -4.86
CA ALA A 481 -10.03 15.31 -4.36
C ALA A 481 -10.16 13.82 -4.76
N LEU A 482 -11.37 13.26 -4.70
CA LEU A 482 -11.67 11.89 -5.07
C LEU A 482 -11.46 11.63 -6.56
N GLU A 483 -11.94 12.53 -7.44
CA GLU A 483 -11.76 12.43 -8.88
C GLU A 483 -10.28 12.55 -9.28
N ASN A 484 -9.52 13.41 -8.61
CA ASN A 484 -8.08 13.50 -8.83
C ASN A 484 -7.38 12.18 -8.52
N LEU A 485 -7.66 11.57 -7.35
CA LEU A 485 -7.12 10.26 -6.99
C LEU A 485 -7.53 9.17 -8.00
N ARG A 486 -8.80 9.15 -8.40
CA ARG A 486 -9.33 8.19 -9.37
C ARG A 486 -8.66 8.31 -10.75
N SER A 487 -8.35 9.53 -11.19
CA SER A 487 -7.73 9.79 -12.49
C SER A 487 -6.31 9.21 -12.62
N THR A 488 -5.66 8.92 -11.50
CA THR A 488 -4.32 8.29 -11.48
C THR A 488 -4.35 6.78 -11.70
N LEU A 489 -5.53 6.17 -11.64
CA LEU A 489 -5.73 4.74 -11.85
C LEU A 489 -5.96 4.45 -13.34
N HIS A 490 -5.19 3.53 -13.92
CA HIS A 490 -5.32 3.17 -15.33
C HIS A 490 -6.20 1.93 -15.53
N ALA A 491 -6.09 0.93 -14.65
CA ALA A 491 -6.88 -0.29 -14.73
C ALA A 491 -8.31 -0.07 -14.19
N GLU A 492 -9.28 -0.63 -14.90
CA GLU A 492 -10.70 -0.44 -14.58
C GLU A 492 -11.08 -1.08 -13.24
N GLU A 493 -10.58 -2.29 -12.97
CA GLU A 493 -10.83 -2.97 -11.71
C GLU A 493 -10.32 -2.17 -10.51
N LEU A 494 -9.18 -1.49 -10.66
CA LEU A 494 -8.64 -0.61 -9.62
C LEU A 494 -9.54 0.61 -9.38
N LYS A 495 -10.11 1.19 -10.44
CA LYS A 495 -11.08 2.29 -10.32
C LYS A 495 -12.35 1.85 -9.61
N ILE A 496 -12.88 0.69 -9.98
CA ILE A 496 -14.08 0.11 -9.35
C ILE A 496 -13.82 -0.19 -7.88
N GLY A 497 -12.73 -0.89 -7.56
CA GLY A 497 -12.33 -1.19 -6.18
C GLY A 497 -12.19 0.08 -5.35
N PHE A 498 -11.44 1.05 -5.86
CA PHE A 498 -11.23 2.34 -5.19
C PHE A 498 -12.52 3.09 -4.87
N MET A 499 -13.50 3.08 -5.80
CA MET A 499 -14.76 3.80 -5.65
C MET A 499 -15.80 3.09 -4.77
N LYS A 500 -15.66 1.79 -4.53
CA LYS A 500 -16.67 0.92 -3.90
C LYS A 500 -17.28 1.48 -2.60
N ASN A 501 -16.51 2.16 -1.77
CA ASN A 501 -16.97 2.73 -0.49
C ASN A 501 -16.98 4.27 -0.48
N LYS A 502 -16.87 4.92 -1.64
CA LYS A 502 -16.72 6.38 -1.76
C LYS A 502 -17.87 7.05 -2.54
N LEU A 503 -18.85 6.26 -2.99
CA LEU A 503 -20.00 6.78 -3.76
C LEU A 503 -20.88 7.74 -2.96
N GLN A 504 -20.86 7.67 -1.63
CA GLN A 504 -21.68 8.51 -0.77
C GLN A 504 -21.51 10.01 -1.03
N VAL A 505 -20.35 10.48 -1.50
CA VAL A 505 -20.14 11.90 -1.82
C VAL A 505 -21.05 12.35 -2.96
N TYR A 506 -21.26 11.50 -3.95
CA TYR A 506 -22.18 11.78 -5.07
C TYR A 506 -23.63 11.68 -4.64
N GLU A 507 -23.99 10.72 -3.81
CA GLU A 507 -25.33 10.59 -3.25
C GLU A 507 -25.73 11.86 -2.48
N GLU A 508 -24.82 12.38 -1.62
CA GLU A 508 -25.09 13.61 -0.87
C GLU A 508 -25.23 14.83 -1.81
N LEU A 509 -24.41 14.92 -2.86
CA LEU A 509 -24.51 15.99 -3.86
C LEU A 509 -25.84 15.90 -4.66
N VAL A 510 -26.25 14.69 -5.07
CA VAL A 510 -27.55 14.48 -5.76
C VAL A 510 -28.70 14.95 -4.87
N GLU A 511 -28.72 14.55 -3.59
CA GLU A 511 -29.78 14.97 -2.64
C GLU A 511 -29.84 16.49 -2.49
N LEU A 512 -28.68 17.14 -2.32
CA LEU A 512 -28.63 18.61 -2.18
C LEU A 512 -29.05 19.32 -3.46
N CYS A 513 -28.77 18.80 -4.63
CA CYS A 513 -29.20 19.36 -5.89
C CYS A 513 -30.73 19.20 -6.08
N LEU A 514 -31.28 18.02 -5.76
CA LEU A 514 -32.71 17.78 -5.83
C LEU A 514 -33.51 18.68 -4.87
N ALA A 515 -32.95 19.00 -3.70
CA ALA A 515 -33.54 19.93 -2.75
C ALA A 515 -33.68 21.36 -3.31
N ARG A 516 -32.93 21.75 -4.35
CA ARG A 516 -33.06 23.04 -5.06
C ARG A 516 -34.16 23.03 -6.11
N GLY A 517 -34.92 21.94 -6.27
CA GLY A 517 -35.96 21.77 -7.26
C GLY A 517 -35.43 21.79 -8.70
N ASN A 518 -36.18 22.38 -9.62
CA ASN A 518 -35.88 22.35 -11.05
C ASN A 518 -34.49 22.92 -11.42
N SER A 519 -33.99 23.88 -10.65
CA SER A 519 -32.64 24.46 -10.90
C SER A 519 -31.49 23.50 -10.64
N GLY A 520 -31.71 22.46 -9.83
CA GLY A 520 -30.69 21.47 -9.49
C GLY A 520 -30.72 20.19 -10.33
N LEU A 521 -31.77 19.96 -11.16
CA LEU A 521 -31.95 18.69 -11.86
C LEU A 521 -30.80 18.32 -12.79
N GLN A 522 -30.27 19.29 -13.55
CA GLN A 522 -29.17 19.04 -14.49
C GLN A 522 -27.91 18.63 -13.75
N GLU A 523 -27.63 19.30 -12.66
CA GLU A 523 -26.45 19.02 -11.82
C GLU A 523 -26.59 17.69 -11.08
N ALA A 524 -27.78 17.38 -10.54
CA ALA A 524 -28.07 16.08 -9.94
C ALA A 524 -27.83 14.94 -10.93
N PHE A 525 -28.33 15.07 -12.16
CA PHE A 525 -28.14 14.08 -13.22
C PHE A 525 -26.64 13.86 -13.52
N LEU A 526 -25.85 14.94 -13.60
CA LEU A 526 -24.41 14.83 -13.83
C LEU A 526 -23.69 14.09 -12.69
N TYR A 527 -24.13 14.28 -11.43
CA TYR A 527 -23.56 13.51 -10.31
C TYR A 527 -24.00 12.06 -10.31
N MET A 528 -25.22 11.75 -10.74
CA MET A 528 -25.67 10.38 -10.95
C MET A 528 -24.78 9.67 -11.98
N GLU A 529 -24.53 10.31 -13.11
CA GLU A 529 -23.64 9.80 -14.15
C GLU A 529 -22.17 9.66 -13.69
N GLN A 530 -21.69 10.59 -12.87
CA GLN A 530 -20.34 10.52 -12.32
C GLN A 530 -20.18 9.40 -11.28
N ALA A 531 -21.21 9.08 -10.52
CA ALA A 531 -21.22 7.99 -9.56
C ALA A 531 -21.26 6.62 -10.25
N LYS A 532 -22.00 6.52 -11.37
CA LYS A 532 -21.99 5.34 -12.21
C LYS A 532 -20.65 5.24 -12.93
N SER A 533 -20.26 4.07 -13.24
CA SER A 533 -18.96 3.75 -13.82
C SER A 533 -18.57 4.65 -15.02
N ARG A 534 -17.74 5.66 -14.79
CA ARG A 534 -17.01 6.37 -15.85
C ARG A 534 -16.05 5.46 -16.62
N SER A 535 -15.76 4.27 -16.13
CA SER A 535 -14.81 3.34 -16.73
C SER A 535 -15.22 2.90 -18.13
N LEU A 536 -16.51 2.66 -18.37
CA LEU A 536 -17.02 2.37 -19.71
C LEU A 536 -16.88 3.62 -20.61
N LEU A 537 -17.16 4.80 -20.07
CA LEU A 537 -17.02 6.07 -20.79
C LEU A 537 -15.56 6.39 -21.09
N ASP A 538 -14.66 6.16 -20.14
CA ASP A 538 -13.21 6.31 -20.32
C ASP A 538 -12.68 5.34 -21.41
N SER A 539 -13.30 4.16 -21.56
CA SER A 539 -12.98 3.21 -22.62
C SER A 539 -13.54 3.59 -23.99
N ILE A 540 -14.72 4.21 -24.03
CA ILE A 540 -15.38 4.63 -25.30
C ILE A 540 -14.79 5.95 -25.82
N LEU A 541 -14.42 6.87 -24.93
CA LEU A 541 -13.96 8.21 -25.28
C LEU A 541 -12.44 8.30 -25.49
N LYS A 542 -11.66 7.21 -25.42
CA LYS A 542 -10.26 7.23 -25.82
C LYS A 542 -10.18 7.59 -27.31
N PRO A 543 -9.68 8.78 -27.70
CA PRO A 543 -9.52 9.15 -29.10
C PRO A 543 -8.41 8.30 -29.70
N GLY A 544 -8.73 7.29 -30.44
CA GLY A 544 -7.73 6.44 -31.09
C GLY A 544 -8.26 5.12 -31.67
N SER A 545 -9.47 4.68 -31.33
CA SER A 545 -9.95 3.39 -31.81
C SER A 545 -10.42 3.35 -33.28
N ALA A 546 -10.37 4.48 -34.00
CA ALA A 546 -10.91 4.56 -35.36
C ALA A 546 -9.89 4.66 -36.50
N SER A 547 -8.59 4.70 -36.27
CA SER A 547 -7.65 4.81 -37.40
C SER A 547 -6.20 4.51 -37.05
N ALA A 548 -5.84 3.24 -36.82
CA ALA A 548 -4.48 2.75 -37.12
C ALA A 548 -4.40 1.21 -37.05
N THR A 549 -4.03 0.60 -38.15
CA THR A 549 -3.49 -0.76 -38.39
C THR A 549 -4.29 -1.96 -37.92
N VAL A 550 -5.13 -2.45 -38.81
CA VAL A 550 -6.21 -3.40 -38.65
C VAL A 550 -5.80 -4.86 -38.33
N HIS A 551 -4.52 -5.27 -38.34
CA HIS A 551 -4.18 -6.70 -38.27
C HIS A 551 -3.67 -7.18 -36.90
N GLY A 552 -2.97 -6.40 -36.10
CA GLY A 552 -2.46 -6.80 -34.79
C GLY A 552 -3.48 -6.60 -33.65
N GLN A 553 -4.27 -5.52 -33.70
CA GLN A 553 -5.30 -5.22 -32.70
C GLN A 553 -6.50 -6.18 -32.75
N SER A 554 -6.84 -6.73 -33.95
CA SER A 554 -7.94 -7.68 -34.07
C SER A 554 -7.68 -9.02 -33.35
N GLN A 555 -6.42 -9.46 -33.27
CA GLN A 555 -6.02 -10.68 -32.60
C GLN A 555 -6.09 -10.52 -31.07
N LEU A 556 -5.57 -9.40 -30.55
CA LEU A 556 -5.57 -9.09 -29.10
C LEU A 556 -7.00 -8.89 -28.57
N VAL A 557 -7.85 -8.18 -29.31
CA VAL A 557 -9.27 -8.00 -28.99
C VAL A 557 -10.02 -9.33 -28.99
N ARG A 558 -9.75 -10.23 -29.96
CA ARG A 558 -10.32 -11.57 -29.98
C ARG A 558 -9.84 -12.38 -28.78
N ASN A 559 -8.55 -12.38 -28.48
CA ASN A 559 -7.99 -13.08 -27.33
C ASN A 559 -8.63 -12.61 -26.02
N ILE A 560 -8.85 -11.31 -25.83
CA ILE A 560 -9.55 -10.74 -24.66
C ILE A 560 -11.00 -11.23 -24.60
N ALA A 561 -11.71 -11.31 -25.74
CA ALA A 561 -13.08 -11.81 -25.79
C ALA A 561 -13.15 -13.31 -25.45
N GLU A 562 -12.24 -14.12 -26.00
CA GLU A 562 -12.14 -15.56 -25.70
C GLU A 562 -11.83 -15.82 -24.22
N LEU A 563 -10.87 -15.08 -23.64
CA LEU A 563 -10.53 -15.20 -22.23
C LEU A 563 -11.69 -14.79 -21.30
N ARG A 564 -12.51 -13.79 -21.69
CA ARG A 564 -13.73 -13.42 -20.96
C ARG A 564 -14.79 -14.51 -21.00
N GLU A 565 -15.00 -15.15 -22.16
CA GLU A 565 -15.94 -16.27 -22.30
C GLU A 565 -15.50 -17.49 -21.48
N GLU A 566 -14.20 -17.83 -21.51
CA GLU A 566 -13.65 -18.91 -20.69
C GLU A 566 -13.81 -18.62 -19.20
N LEU A 567 -13.53 -17.40 -18.76
CA LEU A 567 -13.66 -16.99 -17.36
C LEU A 567 -15.13 -17.05 -16.89
N ASN A 568 -16.07 -16.58 -17.72
CA ASN A 568 -17.50 -16.70 -17.45
C ASN A 568 -17.94 -18.17 -17.35
N TRP A 569 -17.38 -19.05 -18.18
CA TRP A 569 -17.64 -20.48 -18.10
C TRP A 569 -17.16 -21.08 -16.76
N TYR A 570 -15.95 -20.72 -16.28
CA TYR A 570 -15.44 -21.17 -14.98
C TYR A 570 -16.32 -20.69 -13.84
N TYR A 571 -16.72 -19.40 -13.81
CA TYR A 571 -17.59 -18.86 -12.77
C TYR A 571 -18.96 -19.55 -12.76
N HIS A 572 -19.52 -19.79 -13.92
CA HIS A 572 -20.78 -20.53 -14.02
C HIS A 572 -20.65 -21.98 -13.51
N ARG A 573 -19.52 -22.64 -13.78
CA ARG A 573 -19.25 -24.00 -13.26
C ARG A 573 -19.04 -24.00 -11.76
N ILE A 574 -18.35 -23.02 -11.20
CA ILE A 574 -18.16 -22.85 -9.76
C ILE A 574 -19.52 -22.66 -9.08
N GLU A 575 -20.39 -21.82 -9.64
CA GLU A 575 -21.73 -21.59 -9.13
C GLU A 575 -22.58 -22.88 -9.14
N ILE A 576 -22.55 -23.65 -10.23
CA ILE A 576 -23.23 -24.96 -10.32
C ILE A 576 -22.71 -25.93 -9.26
N GLU A 577 -21.40 -26.03 -9.07
CA GLU A 577 -20.81 -26.96 -8.13
C GLU A 577 -21.08 -26.56 -6.66
N GLN A 578 -21.13 -25.24 -6.38
CA GLN A 578 -21.50 -24.72 -5.06
C GLN A 578 -22.97 -24.97 -4.70
N LEU A 579 -23.86 -25.10 -5.69
CA LEU A 579 -25.29 -25.34 -5.51
C LEU A 579 -25.65 -26.82 -5.36
N ARG A 580 -24.72 -27.77 -5.58
CA ARG A 580 -24.93 -29.20 -5.35
C ARG A 580 -24.96 -29.53 -3.86
N GLN A 581 -26.11 -29.90 -3.36
CA GLN A 581 -26.32 -30.17 -1.91
C GLN A 581 -25.81 -31.52 -1.43
N GLU A 582 -25.74 -32.56 -2.26
CA GLU A 582 -25.46 -33.95 -1.82
C GLU A 582 -24.06 -34.47 -2.20
N GLU A 583 -23.35 -33.85 -3.16
CA GLU A 583 -21.99 -34.24 -3.58
C GLU A 583 -21.05 -33.04 -3.70
N ARG A 584 -20.99 -32.24 -2.68
CA ARG A 584 -20.11 -31.07 -2.66
C ARG A 584 -18.65 -31.51 -2.59
N SER A 585 -17.98 -31.67 -3.72
CA SER A 585 -16.53 -31.90 -3.73
C SER A 585 -15.80 -30.55 -3.52
N SER A 586 -15.35 -30.32 -2.28
CA SER A 586 -14.50 -29.18 -1.92
C SER A 586 -13.23 -29.10 -2.79
N GLU A 587 -12.72 -30.24 -3.21
CA GLU A 587 -11.58 -30.38 -4.13
C GLU A 587 -11.90 -29.82 -5.53
N ARG A 588 -13.06 -30.14 -6.06
CA ARG A 588 -13.49 -29.73 -7.40
C ARG A 588 -13.80 -28.22 -7.47
N VAL A 589 -14.39 -27.67 -6.41
CA VAL A 589 -14.58 -26.21 -6.30
C VAL A 589 -13.24 -25.50 -6.20
N SER A 590 -12.29 -26.03 -5.43
CA SER A 590 -10.94 -25.48 -5.33
C SER A 590 -10.17 -25.53 -6.64
N GLU A 591 -10.30 -26.62 -7.40
CA GLU A 591 -9.71 -26.77 -8.74
C GLU A 591 -10.31 -25.77 -9.74
N LEU A 592 -11.63 -25.62 -9.75
CA LEU A 592 -12.31 -24.65 -10.62
C LEU A 592 -11.95 -23.20 -10.26
N LEU A 593 -11.84 -22.87 -8.98
CA LEU A 593 -11.38 -21.57 -8.52
C LEU A 593 -9.91 -21.29 -8.89
N PHE A 594 -9.06 -22.30 -8.80
CA PHE A 594 -7.67 -22.19 -9.25
C PHE A 594 -7.57 -21.90 -10.75
N ASN A 595 -8.34 -22.65 -11.55
CA ASN A 595 -8.37 -22.46 -13.01
C ASN A 595 -8.99 -21.10 -13.40
N ALA A 596 -10.06 -20.65 -12.72
CA ALA A 596 -10.64 -19.33 -12.92
C ALA A 596 -9.60 -18.23 -12.65
N ARG A 597 -8.84 -18.30 -11.55
CA ARG A 597 -7.77 -17.36 -11.24
C ARG A 597 -6.67 -17.33 -12.31
N GLN A 598 -6.29 -18.49 -12.83
CA GLN A 598 -5.31 -18.53 -13.94
C GLN A 598 -5.82 -17.84 -15.21
N GLN A 599 -7.10 -17.99 -15.53
CA GLN A 599 -7.70 -17.30 -16.69
C GLN A 599 -7.87 -15.80 -16.43
N GLU A 600 -8.20 -15.42 -15.22
CA GLU A 600 -8.25 -14.03 -14.77
C GLU A 600 -6.88 -13.35 -14.94
N ASP A 601 -5.79 -14.00 -14.51
CA ASP A 601 -4.42 -13.52 -14.69
C ASP A 601 -4.05 -13.38 -16.19
N LYS A 602 -4.47 -14.31 -17.04
CA LYS A 602 -4.25 -14.21 -18.50
C LYS A 602 -5.03 -13.04 -19.10
N LEU A 603 -6.29 -12.88 -18.71
CA LEU A 603 -7.14 -11.76 -19.14
C LEU A 603 -6.53 -10.43 -18.72
N LEU A 604 -6.08 -10.31 -17.48
CA LEU A 604 -5.42 -9.13 -16.98
C LEU A 604 -4.11 -8.81 -17.71
N ARG A 605 -3.33 -9.82 -18.12
CA ARG A 605 -2.13 -9.64 -18.96
C ARG A 605 -2.50 -9.13 -20.35
N ALA A 606 -3.49 -9.74 -20.99
CA ALA A 606 -3.95 -9.33 -22.31
C ALA A 606 -4.53 -7.90 -22.33
N LEU A 607 -5.26 -7.52 -21.27
CA LEU A 607 -5.74 -6.15 -21.07
C LEU A 607 -4.60 -5.14 -20.87
N ARG A 608 -3.53 -5.52 -20.16
CA ARG A 608 -2.33 -4.69 -19.99
C ARG A 608 -1.56 -4.53 -21.31
N GLU A 609 -1.42 -5.60 -22.09
CA GLU A 609 -0.80 -5.54 -23.42
C GLU A 609 -1.60 -4.61 -24.34
N ALA A 610 -2.92 -4.66 -24.28
CA ALA A 610 -3.78 -3.73 -25.00
C ALA A 610 -3.59 -2.28 -24.55
N SER A 611 -3.49 -2.05 -23.24
CA SER A 611 -3.24 -0.71 -22.67
C SER A 611 -1.82 -0.20 -22.94
N ALA A 612 -0.80 -1.06 -22.95
CA ALA A 612 0.59 -0.69 -23.24
C ALA A 612 0.81 -0.36 -24.72
N ALA A 613 0.06 -1.01 -25.62
CA ALA A 613 0.09 -0.67 -27.05
C ALA A 613 -0.54 0.70 -27.37
N GLU A 614 -1.29 1.27 -26.42
CA GLU A 614 -1.97 2.56 -26.53
C GLU A 614 -1.26 3.70 -25.77
N SER A 615 0.04 3.60 -25.51
CA SER A 615 0.82 4.63 -24.79
C SER A 615 0.70 6.00 -25.45
N HIS A 616 -0.19 6.83 -24.92
CA HIS A 616 -0.26 8.27 -25.18
C HIS A 616 0.01 9.07 -23.90
N PRO A 617 0.66 10.24 -23.99
CA PRO A 617 1.07 11.00 -22.82
C PRO A 617 -0.14 11.43 -21.99
N ALA A 618 0.04 11.40 -20.68
CA ALA A 618 -0.93 11.86 -19.68
C ALA A 618 -1.35 13.32 -19.98
N GLY A 619 -2.51 13.48 -20.56
CA GLY A 619 -3.09 14.78 -20.82
C GLY A 619 -4.60 14.70 -20.88
N LEU A 620 -5.24 15.34 -19.90
CA LEU A 620 -6.65 15.66 -19.81
C LEU A 620 -7.58 14.44 -19.61
N ALA A 621 -8.06 14.28 -18.38
CA ALA A 621 -9.23 13.45 -18.12
C ALA A 621 -10.35 13.85 -19.11
N PRO A 622 -10.97 12.90 -19.84
CA PRO A 622 -12.04 13.22 -20.76
C PRO A 622 -13.15 13.93 -19.99
N ALA A 623 -13.56 15.07 -20.51
CA ALA A 623 -14.69 15.81 -19.95
C ALA A 623 -15.91 14.88 -19.91
N ALA A 624 -16.64 14.85 -18.77
CA ALA A 624 -17.91 14.14 -18.70
C ALA A 624 -18.80 14.61 -19.84
N LEU A 625 -19.49 13.67 -20.50
CA LEU A 625 -20.51 14.02 -21.51
C LEU A 625 -21.48 15.00 -20.87
N SER A 626 -21.66 16.13 -21.50
CA SER A 626 -22.65 17.09 -21.05
C SER A 626 -24.05 16.53 -21.28
N LEU A 627 -25.00 16.94 -20.46
CA LEU A 627 -26.42 16.57 -20.67
C LEU A 627 -26.89 16.91 -22.08
N GLN A 628 -26.36 17.98 -22.69
CA GLN A 628 -26.67 18.38 -24.05
C GLN A 628 -26.17 17.37 -25.09
N GLU A 629 -24.98 16.82 -24.90
CA GLU A 629 -24.43 15.78 -25.79
C GLU A 629 -25.22 14.48 -25.70
N ILE A 630 -25.67 14.08 -24.49
CA ILE A 630 -26.54 12.93 -24.33
C ILE A 630 -27.88 13.16 -25.04
N ARG A 631 -28.51 14.32 -24.82
CA ARG A 631 -29.77 14.69 -25.47
C ARG A 631 -29.67 14.73 -27.00
N ALA A 632 -28.56 15.21 -27.51
CA ALA A 632 -28.34 15.29 -28.96
C ALA A 632 -28.25 13.91 -29.63
N LYS A 633 -27.96 12.84 -28.85
CA LYS A 633 -27.91 11.46 -29.33
C LYS A 633 -29.24 10.72 -29.19
N LEU A 634 -30.17 11.24 -28.38
CA LEU A 634 -31.51 10.65 -28.21
C LEU A 634 -32.41 11.05 -29.38
N GLY A 635 -33.02 10.05 -30.01
CA GLY A 635 -34.05 10.27 -31.01
C GLY A 635 -35.32 10.93 -30.40
N THR A 636 -36.13 11.55 -31.25
CA THR A 636 -37.37 12.21 -30.82
C THR A 636 -38.42 11.21 -30.25
N ASP A 637 -38.25 9.92 -30.52
CA ASP A 637 -39.16 8.85 -30.09
C ASP A 637 -38.50 7.93 -29.05
N GLU A 638 -37.42 8.39 -28.39
CA GLU A 638 -36.66 7.67 -27.40
C GLU A 638 -36.76 8.33 -26.04
N THR A 639 -36.90 7.50 -24.99
CA THR A 639 -36.83 7.94 -23.59
C THR A 639 -35.78 7.06 -22.85
N MET A 640 -34.79 7.69 -22.27
CA MET A 640 -33.88 7.06 -21.36
C MET A 640 -34.45 7.04 -19.96
N VAL A 641 -34.52 5.84 -19.38
CA VAL A 641 -35.03 5.58 -18.02
C VAL A 641 -33.81 5.13 -17.19
N GLU A 642 -33.26 6.05 -16.46
CA GLU A 642 -32.05 5.84 -15.70
C GLU A 642 -32.36 5.74 -14.20
N TYR A 643 -31.99 4.62 -13.60
CA TYR A 643 -32.14 4.41 -12.16
C TYR A 643 -30.88 4.80 -11.39
N PHE A 644 -31.09 5.30 -10.18
CA PHE A 644 -30.01 5.62 -9.27
C PHE A 644 -30.41 5.32 -7.81
N CYS A 645 -29.60 4.54 -7.11
CA CYS A 645 -29.80 4.24 -5.69
C CYS A 645 -29.09 5.31 -4.85
N VAL A 646 -29.84 5.99 -3.99
CA VAL A 646 -29.34 6.96 -3.01
C VAL A 646 -29.71 6.47 -1.63
N ARG A 647 -28.73 6.05 -0.84
CA ARG A 647 -28.94 5.45 0.49
C ARG A 647 -29.93 4.28 0.40
N ASP A 648 -31.14 4.45 0.96
CA ASP A 648 -32.21 3.45 0.97
C ASP A 648 -33.28 3.69 -0.09
N ARG A 649 -33.15 4.72 -0.96
CA ARG A 649 -34.16 5.11 -1.96
C ARG A 649 -33.67 4.83 -3.38
N ILE A 650 -34.59 4.51 -4.25
CA ILE A 650 -34.38 4.41 -5.69
C ILE A 650 -35.00 5.62 -6.36
N LEU A 651 -34.17 6.36 -7.08
CA LEU A 651 -34.58 7.46 -7.95
C LEU A 651 -34.63 6.96 -9.40
N VAL A 652 -35.45 7.61 -10.21
CA VAL A 652 -35.45 7.45 -11.66
C VAL A 652 -35.30 8.80 -12.33
N ALA A 653 -34.37 8.92 -13.26
CA ALA A 653 -34.28 10.03 -14.20
C ALA A 653 -34.90 9.63 -15.54
N LEU A 654 -35.87 10.43 -15.99
CA LEU A 654 -36.48 10.31 -17.29
C LEU A 654 -35.90 11.38 -18.20
N LEU A 655 -35.11 10.98 -19.16
CA LEU A 655 -34.43 11.88 -20.09
C LEU A 655 -34.95 11.66 -21.51
N THR A 656 -35.41 12.76 -22.12
CA THR A 656 -35.75 12.85 -23.55
C THR A 656 -34.83 13.85 -24.24
N SER A 657 -34.94 13.98 -25.55
CA SER A 657 -34.24 15.04 -26.30
C SER A 657 -34.52 16.46 -25.80
N SER A 658 -35.65 16.67 -25.12
CA SER A 658 -36.11 18.02 -24.71
C SER A 658 -36.35 18.21 -23.21
N SER A 659 -36.51 17.13 -22.42
CA SER A 659 -36.87 17.20 -21.00
C SER A 659 -35.97 16.30 -20.12
N LEU A 660 -35.90 16.67 -18.85
CA LEU A 660 -35.30 15.86 -17.78
C LEU A 660 -36.21 15.98 -16.55
N GLU A 661 -36.62 14.83 -16.04
CA GLU A 661 -37.33 14.72 -14.77
C GLU A 661 -36.59 13.71 -13.89
N ILE A 662 -36.43 13.98 -12.58
CA ILE A 662 -35.88 13.04 -11.60
C ILE A 662 -36.88 12.87 -10.49
N LEU A 663 -37.30 11.62 -10.24
CA LEU A 663 -38.41 11.28 -9.33
C LEU A 663 -37.97 10.18 -8.35
N PRO A 664 -38.40 10.28 -7.08
CA PRO A 664 -38.29 9.13 -6.18
C PRO A 664 -39.30 8.06 -6.55
N LEU A 665 -38.91 6.80 -6.54
CA LEU A 665 -39.81 5.67 -6.85
C LEU A 665 -40.18 4.88 -5.60
N THR A 666 -39.21 4.19 -5.01
CA THR A 666 -39.41 3.21 -3.94
C THR A 666 -38.14 3.10 -3.08
N ILE A 667 -38.14 2.17 -2.14
CA ILE A 667 -37.00 1.94 -1.25
C ILE A 667 -36.20 0.69 -1.65
N VAL A 668 -34.87 0.78 -1.55
CA VAL A 668 -33.92 -0.29 -1.88
C VAL A 668 -34.24 -1.62 -1.16
N PRO A 669 -34.55 -1.66 0.16
CA PRO A 669 -34.84 -2.91 0.86
C PRO A 669 -36.04 -3.68 0.28
N ARG A 670 -37.08 -2.96 -0.19
CA ARG A 670 -38.27 -3.58 -0.77
C ARG A 670 -37.96 -4.28 -2.09
N VAL A 671 -37.24 -3.59 -2.98
CA VAL A 671 -36.82 -4.15 -4.27
C VAL A 671 -35.84 -5.28 -4.08
N SER A 672 -34.89 -5.15 -3.17
CA SER A 672 -33.92 -6.20 -2.81
C SER A 672 -34.61 -7.48 -2.32
N ASN A 673 -35.65 -7.35 -1.49
CA ASN A 673 -36.42 -8.50 -1.05
C ASN A 673 -37.19 -9.18 -2.21
N LEU A 674 -37.83 -8.39 -3.08
CA LEU A 674 -38.53 -8.91 -4.26
C LEU A 674 -37.57 -9.61 -5.23
N LEU A 675 -36.39 -9.04 -5.46
CA LEU A 675 -35.36 -9.66 -6.28
C LEU A 675 -34.89 -11.00 -5.69
N ARG A 676 -34.65 -11.04 -4.37
CA ARG A 676 -34.26 -12.30 -3.70
C ARG A 676 -35.34 -13.37 -3.83
N LEU A 677 -36.60 -13.00 -3.70
CA LEU A 677 -37.72 -13.93 -3.90
C LEU A 677 -37.81 -14.40 -5.34
N LEU A 678 -37.65 -13.52 -6.32
CA LEU A 678 -37.60 -13.86 -7.73
C LEU A 678 -36.45 -14.83 -8.04
N GLN A 679 -35.23 -14.49 -7.59
CA GLN A 679 -34.06 -15.36 -7.76
C GLN A 679 -34.24 -16.72 -7.09
N PHE A 680 -34.89 -16.76 -5.93
CA PHE A 680 -35.23 -18.02 -5.28
C PHE A 680 -36.20 -18.86 -6.10
N GLN A 681 -37.22 -18.27 -6.74
CA GLN A 681 -38.12 -19.01 -7.63
C GLN A 681 -37.38 -19.52 -8.89
N LEU A 682 -36.55 -18.66 -9.49
CA LEU A 682 -35.77 -19.05 -10.67
C LEU A 682 -34.74 -20.14 -10.34
N SER A 683 -34.15 -20.14 -9.14
CA SER A 683 -33.20 -21.17 -8.72
C SER A 683 -33.83 -22.58 -8.65
N LYS A 684 -35.13 -22.68 -8.41
CA LYS A 684 -35.85 -23.96 -8.42
C LYS A 684 -35.91 -24.63 -9.80
N LEU A 685 -35.79 -23.88 -10.89
CA LEU A 685 -35.66 -24.42 -12.23
C LEU A 685 -34.38 -25.25 -12.41
N ARG A 686 -33.39 -25.02 -11.57
CA ARG A 686 -32.13 -25.80 -11.54
C ARG A 686 -32.26 -27.19 -10.92
N LEU A 687 -33.40 -27.51 -10.28
CA LEU A 687 -33.70 -28.83 -9.70
C LEU A 687 -33.99 -29.90 -10.79
N GLY A 688 -34.01 -29.49 -12.05
CA GLY A 688 -34.13 -30.37 -13.19
C GLY A 688 -35.50 -30.28 -13.88
N PRO A 689 -35.58 -30.83 -15.12
CA PRO A 689 -36.79 -30.72 -15.95
C PRO A 689 -38.02 -31.41 -15.35
N GLU A 690 -37.86 -32.51 -14.64
CA GLU A 690 -38.97 -33.23 -13.98
C GLU A 690 -39.61 -32.40 -12.86
N TYR A 691 -38.80 -31.75 -12.06
CA TYR A 691 -39.29 -30.82 -11.02
C TYR A 691 -40.00 -29.62 -11.65
N ALA A 692 -39.39 -29.03 -12.67
CA ALA A 692 -39.96 -27.88 -13.37
C ALA A 692 -41.30 -28.21 -14.00
N GLN A 693 -41.47 -29.37 -14.64
CA GLN A 693 -42.74 -29.84 -15.20
C GLN A 693 -43.78 -30.15 -14.14
N THR A 694 -43.39 -30.78 -13.04
CA THR A 694 -44.30 -31.14 -11.94
C THR A 694 -44.91 -29.90 -11.27
N PHE A 695 -44.12 -28.83 -11.13
CA PHE A 695 -44.51 -27.60 -10.41
C PHE A 695 -44.67 -26.38 -11.34
N GLU A 696 -44.77 -26.60 -12.68
CA GLU A 696 -44.76 -25.52 -13.67
C GLU A 696 -45.73 -24.36 -13.34
N LYS A 697 -46.99 -24.67 -13.08
CA LYS A 697 -48.02 -23.66 -12.81
C LYS A 697 -47.73 -22.86 -11.55
N ALA A 698 -47.21 -23.51 -10.51
CA ALA A 698 -46.90 -22.84 -9.23
C ALA A 698 -45.64 -21.97 -9.36
N LEU A 699 -44.61 -22.46 -10.04
CA LEU A 699 -43.37 -21.72 -10.32
C LEU A 699 -43.64 -20.50 -11.21
N LEU A 700 -44.39 -20.69 -12.29
CA LEU A 700 -44.73 -19.63 -13.22
C LEU A 700 -45.61 -18.56 -12.54
N GLY A 701 -46.63 -18.97 -11.76
CA GLY A 701 -47.51 -18.07 -11.05
C GLY A 701 -46.73 -17.22 -10.01
N ALA A 702 -45.87 -17.84 -9.21
CA ALA A 702 -45.04 -17.12 -8.24
C ALA A 702 -44.02 -16.16 -8.90
N THR A 703 -43.39 -16.61 -10.01
CA THR A 703 -42.47 -15.77 -10.77
C THR A 703 -43.18 -14.56 -11.36
N GLN A 704 -44.34 -14.75 -11.97
CA GLN A 704 -45.16 -13.68 -12.52
C GLN A 704 -45.63 -12.67 -11.46
N GLU A 705 -45.96 -13.16 -10.26
CA GLU A 705 -46.37 -12.26 -9.16
C GLU A 705 -45.19 -11.39 -8.71
N HIS A 706 -43.99 -11.97 -8.52
CA HIS A 706 -42.83 -11.15 -8.13
C HIS A 706 -42.41 -10.18 -9.23
N LEU A 707 -42.50 -10.56 -10.51
CA LEU A 707 -42.28 -9.63 -11.63
C LEU A 707 -43.34 -8.52 -11.68
N ARG A 708 -44.58 -8.83 -11.36
CA ARG A 708 -45.67 -7.82 -11.27
C ARG A 708 -45.43 -6.83 -10.14
N GLU A 709 -44.98 -7.32 -8.96
CA GLU A 709 -44.65 -6.44 -7.86
C GLU A 709 -43.45 -5.55 -8.19
N LEU A 710 -42.39 -6.10 -8.81
CA LEU A 710 -41.24 -5.32 -9.30
C LEU A 710 -41.66 -4.27 -10.34
N TYR A 711 -42.53 -4.63 -11.27
CA TYR A 711 -43.11 -3.68 -12.23
C TYR A 711 -43.87 -2.54 -11.51
N ASN A 712 -44.67 -2.88 -10.51
CA ASN A 712 -45.43 -1.89 -9.73
C ASN A 712 -44.53 -0.92 -8.97
N GLU A 713 -43.36 -1.36 -8.51
CA GLU A 713 -42.39 -0.54 -7.81
C GLU A 713 -41.55 0.34 -8.76
N LEU A 714 -41.14 -0.17 -9.92
CA LEU A 714 -40.09 0.43 -10.75
C LEU A 714 -40.63 1.13 -12.01
N ILE A 715 -41.73 0.63 -12.61
CA ILE A 715 -42.24 1.09 -13.91
C ILE A 715 -43.59 1.77 -13.78
N ALA A 716 -44.53 1.17 -13.06
CA ALA A 716 -45.90 1.67 -12.96
C ALA A 716 -46.02 3.16 -12.51
N PRO A 717 -45.20 3.63 -11.52
CA PRO A 717 -45.24 5.00 -11.08
C PRO A 717 -44.93 6.04 -12.16
N VAL A 718 -44.10 5.65 -13.14
CA VAL A 718 -43.62 6.53 -14.22
C VAL A 718 -44.25 6.25 -15.58
N ARG A 719 -45.03 5.17 -15.70
CA ARG A 719 -45.58 4.70 -16.97
C ARG A 719 -46.28 5.81 -17.79
N GLN A 720 -47.05 6.68 -17.15
CA GLN A 720 -47.76 7.76 -17.84
C GLN A 720 -46.83 8.88 -18.34
N ARG A 721 -45.57 8.91 -17.86
CA ARG A 721 -44.57 9.91 -18.23
C ARG A 721 -43.60 9.38 -19.29
N LEU A 722 -43.62 8.08 -19.55
CA LEU A 722 -42.79 7.45 -20.59
C LEU A 722 -43.36 7.86 -21.96
N GLN A 723 -42.51 8.56 -22.72
CA GLN A 723 -42.84 9.05 -24.06
C GLN A 723 -42.02 8.27 -25.10
N GLY A 724 -42.56 8.12 -26.30
CA GLY A 724 -41.88 7.45 -27.41
C GLY A 724 -42.08 5.94 -27.47
N ARG A 725 -41.54 5.32 -28.52
CA ARG A 725 -41.66 3.88 -28.80
C ARG A 725 -40.48 3.08 -28.29
N HIS A 726 -39.34 3.76 -28.09
CA HIS A 726 -38.09 3.10 -27.66
C HIS A 726 -37.72 3.57 -26.25
N LEU A 727 -37.53 2.62 -25.35
CA LEU A 727 -37.09 2.86 -23.97
C LEU A 727 -35.69 2.33 -23.81
N ILE A 728 -34.76 3.18 -23.30
CA ILE A 728 -33.40 2.83 -22.98
C ILE A 728 -33.29 2.73 -21.45
N PHE A 729 -33.20 1.52 -20.92
CA PHE A 729 -33.06 1.30 -19.48
C PHE A 729 -31.59 1.32 -19.06
N VAL A 730 -31.27 2.15 -18.07
CA VAL A 730 -29.94 2.26 -17.46
C VAL A 730 -30.08 1.89 -15.98
N PRO A 731 -29.83 0.62 -15.63
CA PRO A 731 -29.92 0.15 -14.25
C PRO A 731 -28.76 0.67 -13.40
N HIS A 732 -28.92 0.59 -12.08
CA HIS A 732 -27.87 0.89 -11.09
C HIS A 732 -27.91 -0.11 -9.95
N ASP A 733 -26.72 -0.53 -9.47
CA ASP A 733 -26.52 -1.41 -8.32
C ASP A 733 -27.32 -2.74 -8.48
N LEU A 734 -28.15 -3.07 -7.49
CA LEU A 734 -28.94 -4.32 -7.48
C LEU A 734 -29.87 -4.49 -8.72
N LEU A 735 -30.23 -3.39 -9.39
CA LEU A 735 -31.11 -3.42 -10.56
C LEU A 735 -30.47 -4.02 -11.81
N HIS A 736 -29.15 -4.21 -11.85
CA HIS A 736 -28.48 -4.97 -12.92
C HIS A 736 -28.91 -6.44 -12.97
N HIS A 737 -29.50 -6.97 -11.90
CA HIS A 737 -30.01 -8.32 -11.83
C HIS A 737 -31.45 -8.47 -12.35
N LEU A 738 -32.06 -7.36 -12.83
CA LEU A 738 -33.41 -7.37 -13.40
C LEU A 738 -33.38 -7.55 -14.92
N PRO A 739 -34.18 -8.46 -15.48
CA PRO A 739 -34.46 -8.49 -16.91
C PRO A 739 -35.54 -7.43 -17.22
N PHE A 740 -35.13 -6.20 -17.54
CA PHE A 740 -36.06 -5.12 -17.94
C PHE A 740 -36.73 -5.39 -19.25
#